data_add704438340d2c351f347ce2e7a714a
#
_entry.id   add704438340d2c351f347ce2e7a714a
#
_cell.length_a   1.000
_cell.length_b   1.000
_cell.length_c   1.000
_cell.angle_alpha   90.00
_cell.angle_beta   90.00
_cell.angle_gamma   90.00
#
_symmetry.space_group_name_H-M   'P 1'
#
loop_
_entity.id
_entity.type
_entity.pdbx_description
1 polymer ?
#
loop_
_entity_poly.entity_id
_entity_poly.type
_entity_poly.pdbx_seq_one_letter_code
_entity_poly.pdbx_strand_id
1 'polypeptide(L)'
;MPPPADIVKVAIEWPGANAQLIEMDQKRPLSSIIREVCDGWSLSGSEQFALRYADGPQLYITEQSRSEIKNGTILRLAISPARAARQLLERIQSHGIDARLEALKELAKLSADPTFAAEFINMEGIGTLARLVESGTHFICLSFGEMLAFTLTAFLELMDHGIVSWDLISLSFIKQIAGYVNQPMVDVSILQRSLAILESMVLNSHSLYHRVAQEITVGQLIGHLQVSNQEIQTYAIALINALFLKAPEDRRQVSERYLSEQAFVKAFNQSFSFFQHVIRGNRPIKAEMAHQLYVLQVLTFNLLEERMMTKMDPNDQAQRDIIFELRRIAFDGENDPTGTEKRKAMYTKDYKMLGFTNHVNPAMDFTQTPPGMLALDNMLYLAKVHQDTYIRIVLENSSREDKHECPFGRCAIELTRMLCEILQVGELPNEGCNDYHPMFFTHDRAWEEFFCVCIQLLNKTWKEMRATAEDFIKVMQVVREQITRALAMKPSSLDQLKNKLRGLNYSEILRLRQSERMSQDDFQSPPIIELRERIQPEILELIKQQRLNRLCEGSCFRKLGNRRRQEKFWFCRLSLNHKVLHYGDLDESPQGEVPFELLSDKIPVSDIKSVVTGKDCPHMKEKSALKQNKEVLELAFSVLYDPDETLNFVAPNKYEYCIWTDGLCALLGREMGSDLTRSDLDTLISMEMKLRLLDLENITIPEAPPPVPKEPSSYNFAYNYS
;
A
#
# COMPACT_ATOMS: atom_id res chain seq x y z
N MET A 1 -8.02 -47.92 13.70
CA MET A 1 -8.19 -47.11 12.48
C MET A 1 -8.05 -45.67 12.90
N PRO A 2 -7.27 -44.85 12.23
CA PRO A 2 -7.31 -43.40 12.48
C PRO A 2 -8.73 -42.93 12.14
N PRO A 3 -9.31 -41.98 12.87
CA PRO A 3 -10.63 -41.43 12.57
C PRO A 3 -10.63 -40.91 11.12
N PRO A 4 -11.77 -40.99 10.40
CA PRO A 4 -11.90 -40.42 9.06
C PRO A 4 -11.48 -38.95 9.12
N ALA A 5 -10.81 -38.46 8.10
CA ALA A 5 -10.22 -37.13 8.04
C ALA A 5 -11.20 -35.95 8.25
N ASP A 6 -12.50 -36.23 8.21
CA ASP A 6 -13.58 -35.24 8.31
C ASP A 6 -14.29 -35.21 9.67
N ILE A 7 -13.85 -36.03 10.67
CA ILE A 7 -14.41 -36.03 12.02
C ILE A 7 -13.44 -35.32 12.98
N VAL A 8 -13.91 -34.26 13.61
CA VAL A 8 -13.14 -33.46 14.60
C VAL A 8 -13.80 -33.59 15.98
N LYS A 9 -12.96 -33.69 17.02
CA LYS A 9 -13.42 -33.68 18.41
C LYS A 9 -13.45 -32.27 18.92
N VAL A 10 -14.62 -31.79 19.33
CA VAL A 10 -14.84 -30.45 19.83
C VAL A 10 -15.52 -30.48 21.19
N ALA A 11 -15.23 -29.48 22.02
CA ALA A 11 -15.98 -29.26 23.26
C ALA A 11 -16.97 -28.12 23.00
N ILE A 12 -18.25 -28.31 23.33
CA ILE A 12 -19.26 -27.27 23.22
C ILE A 12 -19.71 -26.82 24.59
N GLU A 13 -19.64 -25.54 24.86
CA GLU A 13 -20.03 -24.92 26.11
C GLU A 13 -21.42 -24.31 26.04
N TRP A 14 -22.17 -24.37 27.16
CA TRP A 14 -23.38 -23.61 27.39
C TRP A 14 -23.36 -23.00 28.79
N PRO A 15 -23.73 -21.72 28.99
CA PRO A 15 -23.67 -21.07 30.30
C PRO A 15 -24.50 -21.82 31.35
N GLY A 16 -23.84 -22.21 32.44
CA GLY A 16 -24.47 -22.93 33.56
C GLY A 16 -24.61 -24.44 33.38
N ALA A 17 -24.07 -25.04 32.33
CA ALA A 17 -24.07 -26.47 32.09
C ALA A 17 -22.65 -27.01 31.88
N ASN A 18 -22.45 -28.30 32.07
CA ASN A 18 -21.17 -28.96 31.75
C ASN A 18 -20.99 -29.00 30.22
N ALA A 19 -19.74 -28.75 29.78
CA ALA A 19 -19.40 -28.83 28.37
C ALA A 19 -19.67 -30.23 27.79
N GLN A 20 -20.22 -30.26 26.58
CA GLN A 20 -20.41 -31.52 25.83
C GLN A 20 -19.19 -31.75 24.93
N LEU A 21 -18.63 -32.98 24.98
CA LEU A 21 -17.61 -33.43 24.05
C LEU A 21 -18.28 -34.16 22.90
N ILE A 22 -18.11 -33.67 21.67
CA ILE A 22 -18.81 -34.16 20.47
C ILE A 22 -17.79 -34.52 19.41
N GLU A 23 -18.02 -35.64 18.73
CA GLU A 23 -17.36 -36.01 17.48
C GLU A 23 -18.16 -35.37 16.32
N MET A 24 -17.70 -34.21 15.89
CA MET A 24 -18.35 -33.42 14.84
C MET A 24 -17.90 -33.91 13.47
N ASP A 25 -18.81 -34.45 12.70
CA ASP A 25 -18.61 -34.70 11.27
C ASP A 25 -18.80 -33.40 10.48
N GLN A 26 -17.68 -32.90 9.93
CA GLN A 26 -17.67 -31.65 9.16
C GLN A 26 -18.50 -31.69 7.87
N LYS A 27 -18.98 -32.87 7.43
CA LYS A 27 -19.88 -33.02 6.27
C LYS A 27 -21.34 -32.91 6.63
N ARG A 28 -21.69 -33.10 7.89
CA ARG A 28 -23.09 -32.98 8.34
C ARG A 28 -23.53 -31.53 8.38
N PRO A 29 -24.77 -31.19 8.01
CA PRO A 29 -25.34 -29.86 8.17
C PRO A 29 -25.22 -29.35 9.63
N LEU A 30 -24.85 -28.09 9.83
CA LEU A 30 -24.76 -27.50 11.16
C LEU A 30 -26.08 -27.60 11.93
N SER A 31 -27.20 -27.47 11.25
CA SER A 31 -28.53 -27.58 11.86
C SER A 31 -28.76 -28.94 12.55
N SER A 32 -28.21 -30.04 12.03
CA SER A 32 -28.31 -31.33 12.65
C SER A 32 -27.40 -31.49 13.86
N ILE A 33 -26.21 -30.89 13.81
CA ILE A 33 -25.25 -30.86 14.92
C ILE A 33 -25.80 -29.99 16.07
N ILE A 34 -26.33 -28.82 15.76
CA ILE A 34 -26.94 -27.90 16.74
C ILE A 34 -28.13 -28.60 17.43
N ARG A 35 -28.95 -29.34 16.68
CA ARG A 35 -30.06 -30.11 17.25
C ARG A 35 -29.57 -31.16 18.24
N GLU A 36 -28.57 -31.94 17.88
CA GLU A 36 -27.97 -32.95 18.76
C GLU A 36 -27.40 -32.31 20.06
N VAL A 37 -26.76 -31.16 19.94
CA VAL A 37 -26.25 -30.35 21.08
C VAL A 37 -27.40 -29.87 21.96
N CYS A 38 -28.46 -29.34 21.36
CA CYS A 38 -29.65 -28.84 22.09
C CYS A 38 -30.36 -29.98 22.81
N ASP A 39 -30.52 -31.15 22.15
CA ASP A 39 -31.13 -32.34 22.75
C ASP A 39 -30.35 -32.83 23.97
N GLY A 40 -29.03 -32.76 23.93
CA GLY A 40 -28.14 -33.08 25.06
C GLY A 40 -28.36 -32.25 26.31
N TRP A 41 -28.81 -30.98 26.14
CA TRP A 41 -29.16 -30.07 27.23
C TRP A 41 -30.70 -29.89 27.41
N SER A 42 -31.51 -30.69 26.71
CA SER A 42 -32.97 -30.60 26.75
C SER A 42 -33.50 -29.19 26.37
N LEU A 43 -32.81 -28.51 25.44
CA LEU A 43 -33.21 -27.21 24.94
C LEU A 43 -34.18 -27.39 23.75
N SER A 44 -35.34 -26.75 23.82
CA SER A 44 -36.32 -26.74 22.72
C SER A 44 -36.03 -25.61 21.71
N GLY A 45 -36.36 -25.84 20.43
CA GLY A 45 -36.21 -24.83 19.38
C GLY A 45 -34.76 -24.70 18.93
N SER A 46 -34.17 -25.77 18.46
CA SER A 46 -32.76 -25.80 17.99
C SER A 46 -32.45 -24.77 16.88
N GLU A 47 -33.45 -24.34 16.10
CA GLU A 47 -33.35 -23.27 15.10
C GLU A 47 -33.08 -21.88 15.70
N GLN A 48 -33.24 -21.74 17.01
CA GLN A 48 -33.01 -20.48 17.72
C GLN A 48 -31.56 -20.36 18.20
N PHE A 49 -30.74 -21.36 17.99
CA PHE A 49 -29.35 -21.46 18.44
C PHE A 49 -28.37 -21.55 17.28
N ALA A 50 -27.13 -21.20 17.53
CA ALA A 50 -26.01 -21.34 16.60
C ALA A 50 -24.74 -21.62 17.39
N LEU A 51 -23.70 -22.08 16.72
CA LEU A 51 -22.38 -22.29 17.31
C LEU A 51 -21.48 -21.09 17.05
N ARG A 52 -20.66 -20.74 18.03
CA ARG A 52 -19.61 -19.71 17.96
C ARG A 52 -18.30 -20.28 18.47
N TYR A 53 -17.18 -19.70 18.07
CA TYR A 53 -15.92 -19.96 18.74
C TYR A 53 -15.98 -19.43 20.17
N ALA A 54 -15.50 -20.20 21.16
CA ALA A 54 -15.43 -19.76 22.55
C ALA A 54 -14.28 -18.81 22.76
N ASP A 55 -13.15 -19.03 22.09
CA ASP A 55 -11.92 -18.26 22.16
C ASP A 55 -11.71 -17.39 20.92
N GLY A 56 -10.89 -16.34 21.04
CA GLY A 56 -10.56 -15.43 19.94
C GLY A 56 -11.74 -14.50 19.57
N PRO A 57 -11.96 -14.26 18.26
CA PRO A 57 -12.95 -13.28 17.79
C PRO A 57 -14.42 -13.72 17.98
N GLN A 58 -14.68 -14.87 18.58
CA GLN A 58 -16.02 -15.41 18.91
C GLN A 58 -17.03 -15.33 17.73
N LEU A 59 -16.57 -15.59 16.50
CA LEU A 59 -17.40 -15.56 15.30
C LEU A 59 -18.40 -16.74 15.26
N TYR A 60 -19.54 -16.52 14.62
CA TYR A 60 -20.49 -17.58 14.33
C TYR A 60 -19.92 -18.57 13.31
N ILE A 61 -20.18 -19.84 13.53
CA ILE A 61 -19.81 -20.91 12.64
C ILE A 61 -20.89 -21.03 11.55
N THR A 62 -20.45 -21.00 10.31
CA THR A 62 -21.30 -21.14 9.13
C THR A 62 -21.10 -22.49 8.46
N GLU A 63 -21.96 -22.85 7.52
CA GLU A 63 -21.79 -24.05 6.71
C GLU A 63 -20.47 -24.06 5.91
N GLN A 64 -19.92 -22.89 5.63
CA GLN A 64 -18.62 -22.75 4.96
C GLN A 64 -17.45 -22.90 5.95
N SER A 65 -17.48 -22.19 7.08
CA SER A 65 -16.38 -22.20 8.05
C SER A 65 -16.31 -23.45 8.92
N ARG A 66 -17.33 -24.31 8.92
CA ARG A 66 -17.30 -25.56 9.69
C ARG A 66 -16.16 -26.50 9.30
N SER A 67 -15.71 -26.46 8.06
CA SER A 67 -14.58 -27.26 7.57
C SER A 67 -13.23 -26.82 8.13
N GLU A 68 -13.15 -25.62 8.68
CA GLU A 68 -11.92 -25.02 9.26
C GLU A 68 -11.74 -25.38 10.75
N ILE A 69 -12.77 -25.97 11.37
CA ILE A 69 -12.73 -26.35 12.78
C ILE A 69 -11.70 -27.47 12.98
N LYS A 70 -10.82 -27.30 13.94
CA LYS A 70 -9.74 -28.25 14.27
C LYS A 70 -10.08 -29.08 15.50
N ASN A 71 -9.42 -30.25 15.61
CA ASN A 71 -9.51 -31.06 16.83
C ASN A 71 -9.11 -30.25 18.06
N GLY A 72 -9.91 -30.36 19.13
CA GLY A 72 -9.70 -29.66 20.38
C GLY A 72 -10.25 -28.23 20.42
N THR A 73 -10.90 -27.76 19.35
CA THR A 73 -11.55 -26.44 19.34
C THR A 73 -12.69 -26.41 20.37
N ILE A 74 -12.73 -25.31 21.13
CA ILE A 74 -13.82 -25.04 22.07
C ILE A 74 -14.83 -24.13 21.36
N LEU A 75 -16.06 -24.62 21.30
CA LEU A 75 -17.19 -23.91 20.74
C LEU A 75 -18.18 -23.53 21.84
N ARG A 76 -19.01 -22.56 21.59
CA ARG A 76 -20.09 -22.15 22.48
C ARG A 76 -21.41 -22.16 21.76
N LEU A 77 -22.43 -22.79 22.36
CA LEU A 77 -23.79 -22.62 21.91
C LEU A 77 -24.26 -21.21 22.25
N ALA A 78 -24.76 -20.49 21.29
CA ALA A 78 -25.25 -19.11 21.42
C ALA A 78 -26.61 -18.96 20.75
N ILE A 79 -27.29 -17.87 21.00
CA ILE A 79 -28.53 -17.51 20.30
C ILE A 79 -28.17 -17.31 18.80
N SER A 80 -29.04 -17.76 17.90
CA SER A 80 -28.84 -17.63 16.45
C SER A 80 -28.69 -16.14 16.04
N PRO A 81 -27.90 -15.85 14.98
CA PRO A 81 -27.67 -14.47 14.52
C PRO A 81 -28.97 -13.69 14.29
N ALA A 82 -29.96 -14.31 13.63
CA ALA A 82 -31.25 -13.68 13.33
C ALA A 82 -32.04 -13.36 14.61
N ARG A 83 -32.05 -14.27 15.59
CA ARG A 83 -32.73 -14.03 16.86
C ARG A 83 -32.00 -12.98 17.71
N ALA A 84 -30.67 -13.04 17.75
CA ALA A 84 -29.86 -12.04 18.45
C ALA A 84 -30.06 -10.63 17.86
N ALA A 85 -30.07 -10.51 16.54
CA ALA A 85 -30.32 -9.26 15.83
C ALA A 85 -31.69 -8.68 16.18
N ARG A 86 -32.73 -9.52 16.15
CA ARG A 86 -34.11 -9.10 16.52
C ARG A 86 -34.20 -8.62 17.96
N GLN A 87 -33.71 -9.40 18.90
CA GLN A 87 -33.73 -9.06 20.34
C GLN A 87 -32.97 -7.76 20.62
N LEU A 88 -31.79 -7.57 19.99
CA LEU A 88 -31.05 -6.34 20.15
C LEU A 88 -31.79 -5.14 19.56
N LEU A 89 -32.39 -5.30 18.38
CA LEU A 89 -33.16 -4.22 17.75
C LEU A 89 -34.36 -3.79 18.61
N GLU A 90 -35.10 -4.75 19.18
CA GLU A 90 -36.19 -4.51 20.10
C GLU A 90 -35.73 -3.77 21.38
N ARG A 91 -34.63 -4.19 21.99
CA ARG A 91 -34.04 -3.57 23.17
C ARG A 91 -33.53 -2.16 22.86
N ILE A 92 -32.94 -1.92 21.71
CA ILE A 92 -32.46 -0.61 21.25
C ILE A 92 -33.65 0.37 21.07
N GLN A 93 -34.77 -0.12 20.56
CA GLN A 93 -35.97 0.67 20.37
C GLN A 93 -36.79 0.87 21.66
N SER A 94 -36.49 0.15 22.74
CA SER A 94 -37.17 0.27 24.01
C SER A 94 -36.91 1.63 24.69
N HIS A 95 -37.76 2.02 25.63
CA HIS A 95 -37.61 3.30 26.34
C HIS A 95 -36.65 3.28 27.53
N GLY A 96 -36.16 2.10 27.95
CA GLY A 96 -35.25 1.96 29.08
C GLY A 96 -33.80 2.34 28.71
N ILE A 97 -33.25 3.36 29.35
CA ILE A 97 -31.88 3.87 29.06
C ILE A 97 -30.82 2.79 29.30
N ASP A 98 -30.85 2.11 30.46
CA ASP A 98 -29.86 1.08 30.81
C ASP A 98 -29.96 -0.14 29.89
N ALA A 99 -31.18 -0.58 29.58
CA ALA A 99 -31.42 -1.69 28.66
C ALA A 99 -30.91 -1.38 27.23
N ARG A 100 -31.10 -0.12 26.81
CA ARG A 100 -30.58 0.36 25.52
C ARG A 100 -29.06 0.44 25.49
N LEU A 101 -28.44 0.95 26.56
CA LEU A 101 -26.98 1.01 26.66
C LEU A 101 -26.33 -0.38 26.60
N GLU A 102 -26.86 -1.34 27.38
CA GLU A 102 -26.36 -2.72 27.35
C GLU A 102 -26.59 -3.39 25.97
N ALA A 103 -27.71 -3.10 25.32
CA ALA A 103 -27.95 -3.60 23.97
C ALA A 103 -26.98 -3.01 22.93
N LEU A 104 -26.63 -1.74 23.04
CA LEU A 104 -25.65 -1.09 22.16
C LEU A 104 -24.21 -1.59 22.41
N LYS A 105 -23.85 -1.86 23.66
CA LYS A 105 -22.57 -2.51 24.00
C LYS A 105 -22.45 -3.91 23.40
N GLU A 106 -23.53 -4.69 23.49
CA GLU A 106 -23.60 -6.02 22.92
C GLU A 106 -23.58 -5.97 21.39
N LEU A 107 -24.33 -5.03 20.79
CA LEU A 107 -24.34 -4.80 19.36
C LEU A 107 -22.94 -4.46 18.84
N ALA A 108 -22.23 -3.54 19.48
CA ALA A 108 -20.88 -3.14 19.07
C ALA A 108 -19.89 -4.32 19.06
N LYS A 109 -20.07 -5.31 19.94
CA LYS A 109 -19.26 -6.54 19.94
C LYS A 109 -19.64 -7.53 18.84
N LEU A 110 -20.95 -7.64 18.54
CA LEU A 110 -21.44 -8.59 17.55
C LEU A 110 -21.34 -8.09 16.12
N SER A 111 -21.26 -6.76 15.93
CA SER A 111 -21.21 -6.12 14.62
C SER A 111 -20.00 -6.53 13.77
N ALA A 112 -18.91 -6.96 14.38
CA ALA A 112 -17.74 -7.49 13.69
C ALA A 112 -17.97 -8.87 13.04
N ASP A 113 -19.02 -9.60 13.42
CA ASP A 113 -19.35 -10.90 12.84
C ASP A 113 -20.17 -10.71 11.55
N PRO A 114 -19.70 -11.19 10.39
CA PRO A 114 -20.38 -10.97 9.12
C PRO A 114 -21.76 -11.65 9.04
N THR A 115 -21.96 -12.79 9.73
CA THR A 115 -23.24 -13.51 9.74
C THR A 115 -24.29 -12.74 10.55
N PHE A 116 -23.90 -12.23 11.71
CA PHE A 116 -24.73 -11.37 12.52
C PHE A 116 -25.03 -10.03 11.83
N ALA A 117 -23.98 -9.42 11.24
CA ALA A 117 -24.11 -8.16 10.52
C ALA A 117 -25.16 -8.23 9.40
N ALA A 118 -25.10 -9.30 8.58
CA ALA A 118 -26.07 -9.51 7.50
C ALA A 118 -27.53 -9.55 8.03
N GLU A 119 -27.78 -10.29 9.12
CA GLU A 119 -29.11 -10.38 9.72
C GLU A 119 -29.59 -9.06 10.29
N PHE A 120 -28.72 -8.34 11.01
CA PHE A 120 -29.07 -7.04 11.60
C PHE A 120 -29.34 -5.97 10.54
N ILE A 121 -28.56 -5.97 9.46
CA ILE A 121 -28.73 -5.07 8.32
C ILE A 121 -30.06 -5.36 7.59
N ASN A 122 -30.39 -6.64 7.35
CA ASN A 122 -31.63 -7.06 6.70
C ASN A 122 -32.89 -6.64 7.47
N MET A 123 -32.76 -6.39 8.78
CA MET A 123 -33.84 -5.87 9.64
C MET A 123 -33.88 -4.32 9.74
N GLU A 124 -33.29 -3.62 8.77
CA GLU A 124 -33.15 -2.16 8.75
C GLU A 124 -32.40 -1.59 9.97
N GLY A 125 -31.48 -2.37 10.52
CA GLY A 125 -30.70 -1.98 11.70
C GLY A 125 -29.87 -0.70 11.47
N ILE A 126 -29.24 -0.55 10.29
CA ILE A 126 -28.49 0.67 9.92
C ILE A 126 -29.37 1.93 10.00
N GLY A 127 -30.57 1.88 9.43
CA GLY A 127 -31.50 3.01 9.48
C GLY A 127 -31.93 3.36 10.91
N THR A 128 -32.04 2.37 11.79
CA THR A 128 -32.35 2.57 13.21
C THR A 128 -31.18 3.26 13.94
N LEU A 129 -29.94 2.82 13.71
CA LEU A 129 -28.76 3.46 14.29
C LEU A 129 -28.57 4.90 13.77
N ALA A 130 -28.79 5.12 12.46
CA ALA A 130 -28.71 6.47 11.89
C ALA A 130 -29.73 7.42 12.55
N ARG A 131 -30.98 7.00 12.74
CA ARG A 131 -31.98 7.78 13.44
C ARG A 131 -31.61 8.08 14.90
N LEU A 132 -30.97 7.15 15.60
CA LEU A 132 -30.46 7.37 16.96
C LEU A 132 -29.41 8.48 16.99
N VAL A 133 -28.49 8.48 16.04
CA VAL A 133 -27.46 9.52 15.91
C VAL A 133 -28.10 10.88 15.58
N GLU A 134 -29.04 10.92 14.64
CA GLU A 134 -29.73 12.14 14.23
C GLU A 134 -30.61 12.74 15.34
N SER A 135 -31.25 11.88 16.18
CA SER A 135 -32.10 12.32 17.28
C SER A 135 -31.33 12.80 18.51
N GLY A 136 -30.04 12.57 18.57
CA GLY A 136 -29.18 12.79 19.74
C GLY A 136 -28.95 14.24 20.17
N THR A 137 -29.50 15.23 19.48
CA THR A 137 -29.30 16.66 19.80
C THR A 137 -30.06 17.15 21.03
N HIS A 138 -30.94 16.33 21.64
CA HIS A 138 -31.86 16.77 22.70
C HIS A 138 -31.62 16.20 24.11
N PHE A 139 -30.63 15.35 24.34
CA PHE A 139 -30.42 14.70 25.63
C PHE A 139 -29.07 15.05 26.28
N ILE A 140 -29.11 15.86 27.34
CA ILE A 140 -27.94 16.24 28.16
C ILE A 140 -27.88 15.27 29.37
N CYS A 141 -27.37 14.03 29.13
CA CYS A 141 -27.08 13.09 30.21
C CYS A 141 -25.74 12.43 29.98
N LEU A 142 -24.94 12.17 31.03
CA LEU A 142 -23.63 11.51 30.98
C LEU A 142 -23.65 10.13 30.30
N SER A 143 -24.73 9.35 30.49
CA SER A 143 -24.94 8.05 29.82
C SER A 143 -25.21 8.16 28.32
N PHE A 144 -25.50 9.34 27.79
CA PHE A 144 -25.76 9.54 26.37
C PHE A 144 -24.45 9.50 25.54
N GLY A 145 -23.35 10.03 26.06
CA GLY A 145 -22.05 9.98 25.39
C GLY A 145 -21.60 8.54 25.15
N GLU A 146 -21.76 7.68 26.15
CA GLU A 146 -21.38 6.26 26.05
C GLU A 146 -22.29 5.51 25.05
N MET A 147 -23.60 5.74 25.08
CA MET A 147 -24.53 5.17 24.09
C MET A 147 -24.18 5.60 22.66
N LEU A 148 -23.88 6.87 22.46
CA LEU A 148 -23.49 7.39 21.15
C LEU A 148 -22.19 6.74 20.66
N ALA A 149 -21.19 6.60 21.53
CA ALA A 149 -19.93 5.97 21.19
C ALA A 149 -20.12 4.50 20.71
N PHE A 150 -20.94 3.71 21.41
CA PHE A 150 -21.26 2.34 20.98
C PHE A 150 -22.13 2.32 19.73
N THR A 151 -23.05 3.25 19.56
CA THR A 151 -23.85 3.37 18.34
C THR A 151 -22.98 3.64 17.13
N LEU A 152 -22.05 4.59 17.21
CA LEU A 152 -21.10 4.91 16.13
C LEU A 152 -20.14 3.75 15.86
N THR A 153 -19.69 3.04 16.90
CA THR A 153 -18.85 1.85 16.74
C THR A 153 -19.60 0.77 15.97
N ALA A 154 -20.82 0.41 16.40
CA ALA A 154 -21.61 -0.60 15.72
C ALA A 154 -21.97 -0.19 14.29
N PHE A 155 -22.29 1.08 14.09
CA PHE A 155 -22.60 1.62 12.76
C PHE A 155 -21.42 1.46 11.79
N LEU A 156 -20.22 1.85 12.22
CA LEU A 156 -19.01 1.74 11.41
C LEU A 156 -18.71 0.27 11.06
N GLU A 157 -18.66 -0.62 12.06
CA GLU A 157 -18.39 -2.05 11.87
C GLU A 157 -19.40 -2.70 10.90
N LEU A 158 -20.69 -2.36 11.02
CA LEU A 158 -21.73 -2.88 10.11
C LEU A 158 -21.56 -2.37 8.68
N MET A 159 -21.19 -1.10 8.50
CA MET A 159 -20.96 -0.51 7.19
C MET A 159 -19.70 -1.08 6.52
N ASP A 160 -18.67 -1.40 7.29
CA ASP A 160 -17.40 -1.93 6.80
C ASP A 160 -17.53 -3.34 6.20
N HIS A 161 -18.62 -4.07 6.50
CA HIS A 161 -18.95 -5.32 5.79
C HIS A 161 -19.33 -5.11 4.31
N GLY A 162 -19.58 -3.87 3.87
CA GLY A 162 -19.88 -3.55 2.47
C GLY A 162 -21.24 -4.05 1.95
N ILE A 163 -22.14 -4.49 2.85
CA ILE A 163 -23.48 -4.99 2.47
C ILE A 163 -24.39 -3.83 2.06
N VAL A 164 -24.22 -2.66 2.68
CA VAL A 164 -25.02 -1.44 2.42
C VAL A 164 -24.12 -0.38 1.78
N SER A 165 -24.64 0.28 0.74
CA SER A 165 -23.94 1.40 0.13
C SER A 165 -23.94 2.63 1.03
N TRP A 166 -22.79 3.26 1.15
CA TRP A 166 -22.66 4.55 1.84
C TRP A 166 -23.51 5.66 1.22
N ASP A 167 -23.84 5.57 -0.08
CA ASP A 167 -24.70 6.55 -0.78
C ASP A 167 -26.13 6.65 -0.24
N LEU A 168 -26.57 5.65 0.53
CA LEU A 168 -27.90 5.64 1.16
C LEU A 168 -27.98 6.49 2.44
N ILE A 169 -26.85 7.00 2.92
CA ILE A 169 -26.77 7.77 4.17
C ILE A 169 -27.32 9.18 3.96
N SER A 170 -28.16 9.63 4.90
CA SER A 170 -28.80 10.92 4.84
C SER A 170 -27.84 12.09 5.03
N LEU A 171 -28.17 13.26 4.46
CA LEU A 171 -27.42 14.49 4.70
C LEU A 171 -27.46 14.94 6.17
N SER A 172 -28.56 14.67 6.89
CA SER A 172 -28.68 15.01 8.30
C SER A 172 -27.69 14.22 9.15
N PHE A 173 -27.50 12.94 8.84
CA PHE A 173 -26.51 12.12 9.51
C PHE A 173 -25.09 12.65 9.28
N ILE A 174 -24.73 12.99 8.04
CA ILE A 174 -23.40 13.55 7.71
C ILE A 174 -23.15 14.84 8.50
N LYS A 175 -24.11 15.76 8.52
CA LYS A 175 -24.02 17.01 9.28
C LYS A 175 -23.85 16.78 10.77
N GLN A 176 -24.55 15.78 11.31
CA GLN A 176 -24.46 15.44 12.74
C GLN A 176 -23.06 14.88 13.08
N ILE A 177 -22.55 13.95 12.27
CA ILE A 177 -21.18 13.40 12.44
C ILE A 177 -20.13 14.49 12.30
N ALA A 178 -20.25 15.35 11.28
CA ALA A 178 -19.36 16.50 11.10
C ALA A 178 -19.45 17.48 12.26
N GLY A 179 -20.64 17.66 12.81
CA GLY A 179 -20.88 18.47 14.02
C GLY A 179 -20.07 17.99 15.22
N TYR A 180 -19.96 16.68 15.44
CA TYR A 180 -19.11 16.12 16.51
C TYR A 180 -17.62 16.39 16.27
N VAL A 181 -17.16 16.34 15.02
CA VAL A 181 -15.76 16.67 14.69
C VAL A 181 -15.45 18.15 14.87
N ASN A 182 -16.44 19.03 14.63
CA ASN A 182 -16.27 20.48 14.70
C ASN A 182 -16.42 21.05 16.12
N GLN A 183 -16.88 20.26 17.08
CA GLN A 183 -17.06 20.71 18.47
C GLN A 183 -15.75 20.60 19.27
N PRO A 184 -15.39 21.62 20.06
CA PRO A 184 -14.10 21.62 20.78
C PRO A 184 -14.05 20.69 22.01
N MET A 185 -15.18 20.22 22.52
CA MET A 185 -15.31 19.43 23.75
C MET A 185 -16.19 18.20 23.51
N VAL A 186 -15.73 17.26 22.70
CA VAL A 186 -16.41 15.98 22.46
C VAL A 186 -15.61 14.84 23.10
N ASP A 187 -16.33 13.82 23.57
CA ASP A 187 -15.71 12.59 24.06
C ASP A 187 -14.77 11.98 23.02
N VAL A 188 -13.63 11.49 23.50
CA VAL A 188 -12.56 10.92 22.65
C VAL A 188 -13.08 9.80 21.76
N SER A 189 -13.90 8.91 22.30
CA SER A 189 -14.44 7.76 21.55
C SER A 189 -15.41 8.21 20.47
N ILE A 190 -16.25 9.21 20.74
CA ILE A 190 -17.16 9.79 19.75
C ILE A 190 -16.37 10.45 18.62
N LEU A 191 -15.37 11.23 18.97
CA LEU A 191 -14.53 11.92 18.00
C LEU A 191 -13.80 10.94 17.09
N GLN A 192 -13.18 9.90 17.65
CA GLN A 192 -12.49 8.85 16.89
C GLN A 192 -13.43 8.17 15.90
N ARG A 193 -14.59 7.73 16.35
CA ARG A 193 -15.58 7.05 15.49
C ARG A 193 -16.15 7.99 14.43
N SER A 194 -16.39 9.25 14.78
CA SER A 194 -16.86 10.25 13.82
C SER A 194 -15.84 10.51 12.70
N LEU A 195 -14.56 10.64 13.04
CA LEU A 195 -13.48 10.77 12.06
C LEU A 195 -13.40 9.54 11.15
N ALA A 196 -13.44 8.32 11.72
CA ALA A 196 -13.41 7.08 10.96
C ALA A 196 -14.61 6.91 10.02
N ILE A 197 -15.81 7.26 10.48
CA ILE A 197 -17.03 7.22 9.64
C ILE A 197 -16.89 8.18 8.45
N LEU A 198 -16.43 9.41 8.67
CA LEU A 198 -16.24 10.38 7.59
C LEU A 198 -15.15 9.94 6.60
N GLU A 199 -14.07 9.34 7.08
CA GLU A 199 -13.03 8.73 6.25
C GLU A 199 -13.62 7.64 5.36
N SER A 200 -14.33 6.66 5.94
CA SER A 200 -14.98 5.57 5.20
C SER A 200 -16.00 6.10 4.17
N MET A 201 -16.78 7.13 4.51
CA MET A 201 -17.69 7.79 3.56
C MET A 201 -16.94 8.35 2.34
N VAL A 202 -15.83 9.06 2.59
CA VAL A 202 -15.04 9.69 1.52
C VAL A 202 -14.38 8.63 0.66
N LEU A 203 -13.85 7.55 1.24
CA LEU A 203 -13.16 6.50 0.51
C LEU A 203 -14.12 5.66 -0.35
N ASN A 204 -15.33 5.37 0.13
CA ASN A 204 -16.25 4.44 -0.50
C ASN A 204 -17.31 5.11 -1.39
N SER A 205 -17.45 6.44 -1.37
CA SER A 205 -18.45 7.12 -2.18
C SER A 205 -17.96 8.47 -2.72
N HIS A 206 -17.96 8.58 -4.05
CA HIS A 206 -17.60 9.84 -4.72
C HIS A 206 -18.66 10.94 -4.47
N SER A 207 -19.93 10.58 -4.36
CA SER A 207 -21.00 11.55 -4.10
C SER A 207 -20.89 12.16 -2.70
N LEU A 208 -20.45 11.37 -1.72
CA LEU A 208 -20.31 11.82 -0.33
C LEU A 208 -19.06 12.66 -0.11
N TYR A 209 -18.01 12.50 -0.92
CA TYR A 209 -16.82 13.35 -0.89
C TYR A 209 -17.18 14.83 -0.84
N HIS A 210 -18.02 15.30 -1.79
CA HIS A 210 -18.41 16.71 -1.86
C HIS A 210 -19.19 17.18 -0.65
N ARG A 211 -20.03 16.32 -0.09
CA ARG A 211 -20.85 16.63 1.08
C ARG A 211 -20.00 16.73 2.35
N VAL A 212 -19.08 15.78 2.54
CA VAL A 212 -18.14 15.81 3.67
C VAL A 212 -17.19 17.02 3.57
N ALA A 213 -16.66 17.30 2.39
CA ALA A 213 -15.76 18.43 2.16
C ALA A 213 -16.42 19.81 2.32
N GLN A 214 -17.77 19.88 2.26
CA GLN A 214 -18.54 21.10 2.58
C GLN A 214 -18.67 21.31 4.08
N GLU A 215 -18.80 20.23 4.86
CA GLU A 215 -19.07 20.30 6.30
C GLU A 215 -17.77 20.36 7.14
N ILE A 216 -16.65 19.88 6.61
CA ILE A 216 -15.36 19.84 7.32
C ILE A 216 -14.26 20.45 6.48
N THR A 217 -13.52 21.36 7.08
CA THR A 217 -12.33 21.98 6.48
C THR A 217 -11.06 21.32 6.99
N VAL A 218 -10.02 21.32 6.15
CA VAL A 218 -8.69 20.82 6.55
C VAL A 218 -8.15 21.58 7.77
N GLY A 219 -8.45 22.87 7.89
CA GLY A 219 -8.05 23.66 9.06
C GLY A 219 -8.63 23.16 10.39
N GLN A 220 -9.87 22.65 10.39
CA GLN A 220 -10.50 22.05 11.57
C GLN A 220 -9.82 20.72 11.93
N LEU A 221 -9.50 19.88 10.94
CA LEU A 221 -8.80 18.62 11.15
C LEU A 221 -7.39 18.84 11.72
N ILE A 222 -6.69 19.87 11.27
CA ILE A 222 -5.41 20.29 11.82
C ILE A 222 -5.49 20.61 13.30
N GLY A 223 -6.61 21.22 13.76
CA GLY A 223 -6.86 21.45 15.18
C GLY A 223 -6.79 20.17 16.02
N HIS A 224 -7.24 19.04 15.48
CA HIS A 224 -7.17 17.74 16.16
C HIS A 224 -5.76 17.14 16.22
N LEU A 225 -4.82 17.61 15.41
CA LEU A 225 -3.41 17.20 15.51
C LEU A 225 -2.71 17.80 16.73
N GLN A 226 -3.28 18.86 17.33
CA GLN A 226 -2.76 19.50 18.55
C GLN A 226 -3.07 18.70 19.82
N VAL A 227 -4.04 17.79 19.76
CA VAL A 227 -4.45 16.97 20.89
C VAL A 227 -3.37 15.92 21.18
N SER A 228 -3.09 15.65 22.46
CA SER A 228 -2.06 14.69 22.87
C SER A 228 -2.45 13.21 22.62
N ASN A 229 -3.67 12.93 22.16
CA ASN A 229 -4.15 11.58 21.87
C ASN A 229 -3.72 11.16 20.47
N GLN A 230 -2.86 10.14 20.38
CA GLN A 230 -2.31 9.65 19.11
C GLN A 230 -3.38 9.02 18.19
N GLU A 231 -4.42 8.41 18.75
CA GLU A 231 -5.48 7.80 17.95
C GLU A 231 -6.33 8.88 17.24
N ILE A 232 -6.67 9.96 17.94
CA ILE A 232 -7.35 11.11 17.30
C ILE A 232 -6.48 11.69 16.18
N GLN A 233 -5.19 11.86 16.43
CA GLN A 233 -4.25 12.35 15.42
C GLN A 233 -4.22 11.42 14.20
N THR A 234 -4.20 10.10 14.41
CA THR A 234 -4.19 9.10 13.33
C THR A 234 -5.45 9.22 12.46
N TYR A 235 -6.63 9.22 13.07
CA TYR A 235 -7.90 9.35 12.32
C TYR A 235 -8.05 10.71 11.63
N ALA A 236 -7.54 11.77 12.23
CA ALA A 236 -7.54 13.09 11.59
C ALA A 236 -6.66 13.12 10.34
N ILE A 237 -5.45 12.52 10.40
CA ILE A 237 -4.56 12.39 9.24
C ILE A 237 -5.19 11.48 8.19
N ALA A 238 -5.82 10.36 8.60
CA ALA A 238 -6.49 9.44 7.69
C ALA A 238 -7.62 10.13 6.90
N LEU A 239 -8.44 10.94 7.57
CA LEU A 239 -9.47 11.71 6.88
C LEU A 239 -8.89 12.79 5.95
N ILE A 240 -7.80 13.46 6.34
CA ILE A 240 -7.06 14.39 5.46
C ILE A 240 -6.58 13.65 4.21
N ASN A 241 -5.95 12.49 4.37
CA ASN A 241 -5.48 11.65 3.28
C ASN A 241 -6.63 11.21 2.35
N ALA A 242 -7.74 10.76 2.91
CA ALA A 242 -8.93 10.35 2.16
C ALA A 242 -9.51 11.50 1.33
N LEU A 243 -9.65 12.69 1.92
CA LEU A 243 -10.11 13.89 1.22
C LEU A 243 -9.18 14.28 0.07
N PHE A 244 -7.88 14.08 0.25
CA PHE A 244 -6.89 14.38 -0.77
C PHE A 244 -6.93 13.37 -1.93
N LEU A 245 -6.99 12.07 -1.60
CA LEU A 245 -7.03 10.97 -2.59
C LEU A 245 -8.26 11.01 -3.49
N LYS A 246 -9.41 11.40 -2.94
CA LYS A 246 -10.70 11.41 -3.64
C LYS A 246 -11.06 12.75 -4.26
N ALA A 247 -10.19 13.76 -4.16
CA ALA A 247 -10.40 15.05 -4.82
C ALA A 247 -10.51 14.83 -6.35
N PRO A 248 -11.57 15.34 -7.04
CA PRO A 248 -11.75 15.18 -8.48
C PRO A 248 -10.57 15.74 -9.27
N GLU A 249 -10.16 15.05 -10.34
CA GLU A 249 -9.05 15.48 -11.22
C GLU A 249 -9.27 16.87 -11.81
N ASP A 250 -10.51 17.20 -12.22
CA ASP A 250 -10.88 18.54 -12.69
C ASP A 250 -10.68 19.63 -11.62
N ARG A 251 -10.64 19.26 -10.35
CA ARG A 251 -10.36 20.17 -9.24
C ARG A 251 -8.91 20.13 -8.79
N ARG A 252 -8.11 19.17 -9.21
CA ARG A 252 -6.65 19.32 -9.13
C ARG A 252 -6.22 20.56 -9.95
N GLN A 253 -6.89 20.85 -11.06
CA GLN A 253 -6.71 22.10 -11.84
C GLN A 253 -7.54 23.29 -11.32
N VAL A 254 -8.70 23.07 -10.66
CA VAL A 254 -9.56 24.13 -10.10
C VAL A 254 -9.37 24.27 -8.58
N SER A 255 -8.75 23.31 -7.89
CA SER A 255 -8.23 23.52 -6.53
C SER A 255 -7.06 24.50 -6.49
N GLU A 256 -6.54 24.94 -7.61
CA GLU A 256 -5.80 26.22 -7.67
C GLU A 256 -6.62 27.40 -7.12
N ARG A 257 -7.95 27.34 -7.03
CA ARG A 257 -8.79 28.42 -6.49
C ARG A 257 -9.48 28.15 -5.15
N TYR A 258 -9.64 26.89 -4.68
CA TYR A 258 -10.37 26.58 -3.43
C TYR A 258 -9.60 25.71 -2.42
N LEU A 259 -8.74 24.86 -2.89
CA LEU A 259 -7.58 24.37 -2.16
C LEU A 259 -6.37 24.96 -2.91
N SER A 260 -6.30 26.28 -3.08
CA SER A 260 -5.11 26.85 -3.64
C SER A 260 -3.94 26.13 -2.97
N GLU A 261 -2.95 25.72 -3.75
CA GLU A 261 -1.64 25.31 -3.24
C GLU A 261 -1.30 26.11 -1.98
N GLN A 262 -1.71 27.38 -1.93
CA GLN A 262 -1.56 28.26 -0.80
C GLN A 262 -2.46 27.93 0.40
N ALA A 263 -3.67 27.41 0.28
CA ALA A 263 -4.51 27.14 1.45
C ALA A 263 -4.24 25.74 2.05
N PHE A 264 -4.02 24.71 1.24
CA PHE A 264 -3.60 23.39 1.73
C PHE A 264 -2.12 23.44 2.14
N VAL A 265 -1.23 23.98 1.31
CA VAL A 265 0.17 24.20 1.63
C VAL A 265 0.30 25.20 2.79
N LYS A 266 -0.53 26.24 2.89
CA LYS A 266 -0.53 27.15 4.04
C LYS A 266 -1.14 26.52 5.29
N ALA A 267 -2.20 25.71 5.18
CA ALA A 267 -2.74 24.91 6.26
C ALA A 267 -1.78 23.78 6.64
N PHE A 268 -1.16 23.13 5.67
CA PHE A 268 -0.13 22.13 5.87
C PHE A 268 1.14 22.74 6.46
N ASN A 269 1.59 23.88 5.97
CA ASN A 269 2.74 24.62 6.51
C ASN A 269 2.46 25.17 7.91
N GLN A 270 1.24 25.60 8.22
CA GLN A 270 0.80 25.88 9.58
C GLN A 270 0.79 24.63 10.47
N SER A 271 0.55 23.45 9.89
CA SER A 271 0.59 22.17 10.59
C SER A 271 1.99 21.65 10.85
N PHE A 272 3.02 22.20 10.18
CA PHE A 272 4.41 21.78 10.35
C PHE A 272 4.84 21.82 11.82
N SER A 273 4.43 22.85 12.57
CA SER A 273 4.69 22.92 14.00
C SER A 273 4.03 21.75 14.77
N PHE A 274 2.90 21.20 14.26
CA PHE A 274 2.19 20.10 14.89
C PHE A 274 2.80 18.74 14.56
N PHE A 275 3.19 18.50 13.31
CA PHE A 275 3.95 17.31 12.96
C PHE A 275 5.26 17.23 13.72
N GLN A 276 5.91 18.36 13.97
CA GLN A 276 7.07 18.40 14.86
C GLN A 276 6.73 17.93 16.29
N HIS A 277 5.56 18.29 16.84
CA HIS A 277 5.13 17.83 18.17
C HIS A 277 4.78 16.35 18.17
N VAL A 278 4.13 15.85 17.13
CA VAL A 278 3.80 14.43 16.97
C VAL A 278 5.06 13.58 16.81
N ILE A 279 5.99 14.04 15.95
CA ILE A 279 7.20 13.29 15.60
C ILE A 279 8.31 13.44 16.65
N ARG A 280 8.43 14.60 17.31
CA ARG A 280 9.41 14.86 18.37
C ARG A 280 8.94 14.43 19.76
N GLY A 281 7.66 14.10 19.92
CA GLY A 281 7.16 13.54 21.18
C GLY A 281 7.91 12.26 21.54
N ASN A 282 8.35 12.12 22.80
CA ASN A 282 9.03 10.92 23.31
C ASN A 282 8.16 9.65 23.31
N ARG A 283 7.10 9.57 22.51
CA ARG A 283 6.21 8.43 22.42
C ARG A 283 6.48 7.65 21.14
N PRO A 284 6.54 6.33 21.17
CA PRO A 284 6.68 5.52 19.97
C PRO A 284 5.45 5.71 19.07
N ILE A 285 5.67 5.93 17.79
CA ILE A 285 4.62 6.06 16.79
C ILE A 285 4.09 4.65 16.49
N LYS A 286 2.78 4.45 16.64
CA LYS A 286 2.10 3.19 16.29
C LYS A 286 2.14 2.96 14.78
N ALA A 287 2.04 1.69 14.35
CA ALA A 287 2.12 1.30 12.94
C ALA A 287 1.07 1.99 12.06
N GLU A 288 -0.16 2.13 12.55
CA GLU A 288 -1.24 2.84 11.84
C GLU A 288 -0.91 4.31 11.59
N MET A 289 -0.40 5.00 12.61
CA MET A 289 0.02 6.39 12.47
C MET A 289 1.19 6.53 11.50
N ALA A 290 2.15 5.60 11.55
CA ALA A 290 3.27 5.58 10.63
C ALA A 290 2.79 5.39 9.18
N HIS A 291 1.80 4.53 8.96
CA HIS A 291 1.17 4.35 7.66
C HIS A 291 0.50 5.64 7.17
N GLN A 292 -0.31 6.28 8.02
CA GLN A 292 -0.98 7.53 7.63
C GLN A 292 0.01 8.68 7.35
N LEU A 293 1.13 8.74 8.07
CA LEU A 293 2.22 9.68 7.77
C LEU A 293 2.92 9.35 6.44
N TYR A 294 3.13 8.07 6.14
CA TYR A 294 3.64 7.62 4.85
C TYR A 294 2.71 8.05 3.70
N VAL A 295 1.41 7.77 3.81
CA VAL A 295 0.41 8.17 2.81
C VAL A 295 0.44 9.68 2.60
N LEU A 296 0.44 10.47 3.68
CA LEU A 296 0.49 11.93 3.61
C LEU A 296 1.77 12.43 2.91
N GLN A 297 2.91 11.81 3.18
CA GLN A 297 4.18 12.13 2.52
C GLN A 297 4.09 11.87 1.01
N VAL A 298 3.60 10.70 0.60
CA VAL A 298 3.43 10.35 -0.82
C VAL A 298 2.51 11.33 -1.52
N LEU A 299 1.35 11.62 -0.93
CA LEU A 299 0.39 12.57 -1.50
C LEU A 299 0.97 13.99 -1.65
N THR A 300 1.78 14.42 -0.66
CA THR A 300 2.45 15.71 -0.71
C THR A 300 3.47 15.77 -1.85
N PHE A 301 4.25 14.70 -2.05
CA PHE A 301 5.21 14.65 -3.16
C PHE A 301 4.53 14.51 -4.51
N ASN A 302 3.37 13.85 -4.60
CA ASN A 302 2.61 13.76 -5.84
C ASN A 302 2.08 15.11 -6.34
N LEU A 303 2.06 16.17 -5.51
CA LEU A 303 1.83 17.54 -5.98
C LEU A 303 2.92 18.02 -6.94
N LEU A 304 4.11 17.43 -6.90
CA LEU A 304 5.21 17.76 -7.79
C LEU A 304 5.08 17.10 -9.17
N GLU A 305 4.18 16.11 -9.32
CA GLU A 305 4.03 15.31 -10.54
C GLU A 305 3.71 16.19 -11.76
N GLU A 306 2.80 17.13 -11.62
CA GLU A 306 2.43 18.04 -12.72
C GLU A 306 3.66 18.78 -13.25
N ARG A 307 4.46 19.37 -12.36
CA ARG A 307 5.70 20.09 -12.75
C ARG A 307 6.77 19.14 -13.27
N MET A 308 6.86 17.93 -12.72
CA MET A 308 7.78 16.89 -13.15
C MET A 308 7.46 16.42 -14.58
N MET A 309 6.18 16.36 -14.93
CA MET A 309 5.70 15.92 -16.24
C MET A 309 5.46 17.07 -17.23
N THR A 310 5.62 18.32 -16.81
CA THR A 310 5.51 19.51 -17.67
C THR A 310 6.81 19.73 -18.42
N LYS A 311 6.75 19.67 -19.75
CA LYS A 311 7.86 20.00 -20.64
C LYS A 311 8.04 21.51 -20.70
N MET A 312 9.29 21.98 -20.74
CA MET A 312 9.56 23.37 -21.03
C MET A 312 9.17 23.69 -22.49
N ASP A 313 8.46 24.80 -22.71
CA ASP A 313 8.29 25.36 -24.05
C ASP A 313 9.47 26.28 -24.38
N PRO A 314 10.34 25.90 -25.35
CA PRO A 314 11.47 26.72 -25.74
C PRO A 314 11.08 28.07 -26.35
N ASN A 315 9.82 28.27 -26.74
CA ASN A 315 9.32 29.52 -27.33
C ASN A 315 8.68 30.45 -26.28
N ASP A 316 8.36 29.94 -25.09
CA ASP A 316 7.82 30.74 -23.99
C ASP A 316 8.91 31.65 -23.40
N GLN A 317 8.70 32.96 -23.51
CA GLN A 317 9.65 33.94 -23.01
C GLN A 317 9.78 33.91 -21.48
N ALA A 318 8.66 33.75 -20.77
CA ALA A 318 8.67 33.72 -19.31
C ALA A 318 9.48 32.54 -18.76
N GLN A 319 9.38 31.37 -19.40
CA GLN A 319 10.18 30.20 -19.03
C GLN A 319 11.67 30.40 -19.35
N ARG A 320 11.99 31.00 -20.50
CA ARG A 320 13.38 31.35 -20.84
C ARG A 320 13.99 32.36 -19.88
N ASP A 321 13.20 33.29 -19.39
CA ASP A 321 13.65 34.32 -18.43
C ASP A 321 14.12 33.69 -17.12
N ILE A 322 13.60 32.50 -16.72
CA ILE A 322 14.09 31.76 -15.55
C ILE A 322 15.53 31.28 -15.78
N ILE A 323 15.82 30.73 -16.96
CA ILE A 323 17.22 30.34 -17.30
C ILE A 323 18.14 31.54 -17.37
N PHE A 324 17.63 32.64 -17.89
CA PHE A 324 18.39 33.90 -17.92
C PHE A 324 18.68 34.41 -16.50
N GLU A 325 17.72 34.30 -15.59
CA GLU A 325 17.89 34.65 -14.18
C GLU A 325 18.95 33.78 -13.50
N LEU A 326 19.00 32.48 -13.74
CA LEU A 326 20.05 31.59 -13.25
C LEU A 326 21.43 32.03 -13.74
N ARG A 327 21.56 32.38 -15.02
CA ARG A 327 22.78 32.91 -15.58
C ARG A 327 23.17 34.23 -14.91
N ARG A 328 22.21 35.15 -14.73
CA ARG A 328 22.43 36.48 -14.13
C ARG A 328 22.96 36.35 -12.70
N ILE A 329 22.38 35.49 -11.89
CA ILE A 329 22.79 35.25 -10.50
C ILE A 329 24.22 34.68 -10.43
N ALA A 330 24.60 33.80 -11.37
CA ALA A 330 25.93 33.19 -11.36
C ALA A 330 27.06 34.08 -11.86
N PHE A 331 26.77 34.94 -12.87
CA PHE A 331 27.78 35.67 -13.61
C PHE A 331 27.51 37.18 -13.67
N ASP A 332 26.79 37.72 -12.69
CA ASP A 332 26.46 39.15 -12.66
C ASP A 332 27.72 40.01 -12.56
N GLY A 333 28.19 40.45 -13.73
CA GLY A 333 29.24 41.44 -13.90
C GLY A 333 28.66 42.61 -14.68
N GLU A 334 28.93 43.81 -14.25
CA GLU A 334 28.40 45.10 -14.72
C GLU A 334 28.61 45.44 -16.20
N ASN A 335 29.16 44.54 -17.01
CA ASN A 335 29.52 44.78 -18.40
C ASN A 335 28.76 43.86 -19.37
N ASP A 336 27.48 44.17 -19.65
CA ASP A 336 26.77 43.57 -20.74
C ASP A 336 27.28 44.15 -22.10
N PRO A 337 27.90 43.33 -22.97
CA PRO A 337 28.53 43.85 -24.18
C PRO A 337 27.51 44.43 -25.13
N THR A 338 27.78 45.60 -25.66
CA THR A 338 26.95 46.24 -26.69
C THR A 338 27.09 45.48 -28.03
N GLY A 339 25.98 44.84 -28.48
CA GLY A 339 25.89 44.17 -29.78
C GLY A 339 25.32 42.74 -29.69
N THR A 340 24.36 42.42 -30.56
CA THR A 340 23.59 41.16 -30.53
C THR A 340 24.45 39.90 -30.72
N GLU A 341 25.43 39.96 -31.60
CA GLU A 341 26.33 38.79 -31.88
C GLU A 341 27.30 38.53 -30.69
N LYS A 342 27.84 39.57 -30.06
CA LYS A 342 28.73 39.47 -28.90
C LYS A 342 27.96 38.94 -27.68
N ARG A 343 26.70 39.38 -27.50
CA ARG A 343 25.82 38.88 -26.44
C ARG A 343 25.51 37.39 -26.62
N LYS A 344 25.17 36.94 -27.84
CA LYS A 344 24.94 35.52 -28.12
C LYS A 344 26.16 34.65 -27.80
N ALA A 345 27.35 35.06 -28.22
CA ALA A 345 28.58 34.34 -27.96
C ALA A 345 28.90 34.23 -26.47
N MET A 346 28.69 35.36 -25.72
CA MET A 346 28.88 35.40 -24.27
C MET A 346 27.86 34.49 -23.55
N TYR A 347 26.58 34.55 -23.88
CA TYR A 347 25.55 33.70 -23.26
C TYR A 347 25.78 32.21 -23.53
N THR A 348 26.19 31.84 -24.74
CA THR A 348 26.56 30.46 -25.06
C THR A 348 27.75 29.98 -24.19
N LYS A 349 28.72 30.83 -23.94
CA LYS A 349 29.85 30.52 -23.04
C LYS A 349 29.37 30.35 -21.61
N ASP A 350 28.54 31.27 -21.11
CA ASP A 350 27.99 31.23 -19.75
C ASP A 350 27.13 29.98 -19.52
N TYR A 351 26.26 29.60 -20.47
CA TYR A 351 25.46 28.40 -20.40
C TYR A 351 26.30 27.13 -20.43
N LYS A 352 27.42 27.13 -21.15
CA LYS A 352 28.39 26.05 -21.08
C LYS A 352 29.04 25.95 -19.69
N MET A 353 29.41 27.11 -19.11
CA MET A 353 29.97 27.19 -17.76
C MET A 353 28.94 26.77 -16.67
N LEU A 354 27.64 27.02 -16.90
CA LEU A 354 26.55 26.47 -16.07
C LEU A 354 26.40 24.95 -16.22
N GLY A 355 27.03 24.32 -17.23
CA GLY A 355 26.99 22.89 -17.43
C GLY A 355 25.72 22.36 -18.09
N PHE A 356 25.03 23.15 -18.89
CA PHE A 356 23.94 22.67 -19.74
C PHE A 356 24.48 21.85 -20.90
N THR A 357 23.75 20.81 -21.29
CA THR A 357 24.10 19.95 -22.43
C THR A 357 23.92 20.74 -23.74
N ASN A 358 22.79 21.42 -23.87
CA ASN A 358 22.54 22.31 -24.99
C ASN A 358 22.83 23.77 -24.63
N HIS A 359 24.08 24.17 -24.76
CA HIS A 359 24.54 25.53 -24.41
C HIS A 359 24.11 26.63 -25.39
N VAL A 360 23.57 26.26 -26.56
CA VAL A 360 22.99 27.22 -27.53
C VAL A 360 21.54 27.53 -27.15
N ASN A 361 20.77 26.54 -26.76
CA ASN A 361 19.41 26.65 -26.31
C ASN A 361 19.15 25.77 -25.07
N PRO A 362 19.51 26.23 -23.88
CA PRO A 362 19.39 25.43 -22.65
C PRO A 362 17.97 24.99 -22.32
N ALA A 363 16.95 25.66 -22.87
CA ALA A 363 15.55 25.25 -22.71
C ALA A 363 15.29 23.82 -23.21
N MET A 364 16.10 23.35 -24.17
CA MET A 364 15.99 21.99 -24.68
C MET A 364 16.35 20.92 -23.66
N ASP A 365 17.15 21.22 -22.65
CA ASP A 365 17.55 20.27 -21.61
C ASP A 365 16.38 19.95 -20.66
N PHE A 366 15.32 20.77 -20.65
CA PHE A 366 14.11 20.60 -19.82
C PHE A 366 12.89 20.07 -20.59
N THR A 367 13.08 19.62 -21.82
CA THR A 367 11.99 19.06 -22.66
C THR A 367 11.73 17.58 -22.37
N GLN A 368 12.63 16.90 -21.68
CA GLN A 368 12.45 15.51 -21.24
C GLN A 368 11.69 15.46 -19.92
N THR A 369 10.71 14.58 -19.83
CA THR A 369 9.90 14.32 -18.64
C THR A 369 9.96 12.84 -18.27
N PRO A 370 10.14 12.49 -17.02
CA PRO A 370 10.64 13.32 -15.93
C PRO A 370 12.09 13.80 -16.17
N PRO A 371 12.57 14.90 -15.56
CA PRO A 371 11.99 15.71 -14.51
C PRO A 371 11.33 17.03 -14.99
N GLY A 372 11.33 17.34 -16.28
CA GLY A 372 10.68 18.52 -16.85
C GLY A 372 11.00 19.84 -16.14
N MET A 373 9.98 20.67 -15.96
CA MET A 373 10.09 21.99 -15.33
C MET A 373 10.45 21.93 -13.84
N LEU A 374 10.20 20.81 -13.15
CA LEU A 374 10.56 20.66 -11.74
C LEU A 374 12.07 20.83 -11.50
N ALA A 375 12.89 20.36 -12.45
CA ALA A 375 14.33 20.56 -12.35
C ALA A 375 14.71 22.04 -12.41
N LEU A 376 14.07 22.82 -13.25
CA LEU A 376 14.29 24.26 -13.35
C LEU A 376 13.85 25.00 -12.09
N ASP A 377 12.71 24.61 -11.51
CA ASP A 377 12.19 25.16 -10.25
C ASP A 377 13.17 24.90 -9.09
N ASN A 378 13.72 23.71 -8.98
CA ASN A 378 14.74 23.35 -7.99
C ASN A 378 16.02 24.17 -8.15
N MET A 379 16.48 24.34 -9.38
CA MET A 379 17.67 25.17 -9.67
C MET A 379 17.43 26.63 -9.30
N LEU A 380 16.25 27.16 -9.62
CA LEU A 380 15.89 28.53 -9.30
C LEU A 380 15.77 28.76 -7.79
N TYR A 381 15.19 27.80 -7.07
CA TYR A 381 15.12 27.85 -5.62
C TYR A 381 16.52 27.91 -5.00
N LEU A 382 17.43 27.02 -5.41
CA LEU A 382 18.83 27.03 -4.95
C LEU A 382 19.49 28.37 -5.21
N ALA A 383 19.32 28.92 -6.43
CA ALA A 383 19.94 30.19 -6.82
C ALA A 383 19.42 31.40 -6.04
N LYS A 384 18.12 31.41 -5.67
CA LYS A 384 17.48 32.51 -4.95
C LYS A 384 17.64 32.42 -3.44
N VAL A 385 17.47 31.23 -2.87
CA VAL A 385 17.44 31.03 -1.41
C VAL A 385 18.85 30.77 -0.86
N HIS A 386 19.68 30.03 -1.60
CA HIS A 386 21.03 29.67 -1.21
C HIS A 386 22.04 30.20 -2.22
N GLN A 387 21.93 31.48 -2.53
CA GLN A 387 22.69 32.17 -3.59
C GLN A 387 24.21 31.95 -3.47
N ASP A 388 24.78 32.11 -2.30
CA ASP A 388 26.23 31.93 -2.07
C ASP A 388 26.68 30.50 -2.40
N THR A 389 25.86 29.54 -2.06
CA THR A 389 26.13 28.11 -2.35
C THR A 389 26.05 27.85 -3.85
N TYR A 390 25.04 28.40 -4.52
CA TYR A 390 24.86 28.26 -5.96
C TYR A 390 26.04 28.86 -6.71
N ILE A 391 26.38 30.14 -6.42
CA ILE A 391 27.50 30.85 -7.04
C ILE A 391 28.80 30.07 -6.83
N ARG A 392 29.05 29.61 -5.59
CA ARG A 392 30.26 28.83 -5.28
C ARG A 392 30.32 27.53 -6.09
N ILE A 393 29.26 26.77 -6.19
CA ILE A 393 29.25 25.51 -6.96
C ILE A 393 29.53 25.80 -8.44
N VAL A 394 28.88 26.81 -9.02
CA VAL A 394 29.06 27.16 -10.43
C VAL A 394 30.47 27.68 -10.69
N LEU A 395 30.97 28.62 -9.89
CA LEU A 395 32.29 29.22 -10.10
C LEU A 395 33.45 28.25 -9.83
N GLU A 396 33.35 27.41 -8.80
CA GLU A 396 34.35 26.38 -8.51
C GLU A 396 34.46 25.35 -9.65
N ASN A 397 33.38 25.09 -10.36
CA ASN A 397 33.39 24.16 -11.49
C ASN A 397 33.77 24.81 -12.80
N SER A 398 33.38 26.08 -13.03
CA SER A 398 33.67 26.81 -14.26
C SER A 398 35.08 27.38 -14.34
N SER A 399 35.79 27.55 -13.20
CA SER A 399 37.15 28.05 -13.12
C SER A 399 38.24 26.98 -13.33
N ARG A 400 37.87 25.72 -13.47
CA ARG A 400 38.80 24.60 -13.70
C ARG A 400 39.10 24.48 -15.17
N GLU A 401 40.35 24.53 -15.53
CA GLU A 401 40.85 24.24 -16.89
C GLU A 401 41.06 22.72 -17.12
N ASP A 402 40.82 21.93 -16.10
CA ASP A 402 41.02 20.49 -16.13
C ASP A 402 39.71 19.76 -16.56
N LYS A 403 39.84 18.48 -16.96
CA LYS A 403 38.75 17.62 -17.41
C LYS A 403 37.76 17.25 -16.28
N HIS A 404 37.92 17.82 -15.08
CA HIS A 404 37.17 17.43 -13.86
C HIS A 404 36.02 18.38 -13.53
N GLU A 405 35.53 19.17 -14.49
CA GLU A 405 34.41 20.08 -14.31
C GLU A 405 33.13 19.26 -14.00
N CYS A 406 32.42 19.64 -12.92
CA CYS A 406 31.11 19.11 -12.61
C CYS A 406 30.05 19.94 -13.36
N PRO A 407 29.31 19.38 -14.33
CA PRO A 407 28.33 20.14 -15.11
C PRO A 407 27.07 20.35 -14.30
N PHE A 408 26.99 21.51 -13.61
CA PHE A 408 25.89 21.82 -12.68
C PHE A 408 24.49 21.61 -13.29
N GLY A 409 24.22 22.18 -14.48
CA GLY A 409 22.92 22.08 -15.13
C GLY A 409 22.49 20.63 -15.38
N ARG A 410 23.37 19.85 -16.01
CA ARG A 410 23.14 18.42 -16.26
C ARG A 410 22.97 17.64 -14.94
N CYS A 411 23.82 17.94 -13.95
CA CYS A 411 23.76 17.28 -12.63
C CYS A 411 22.45 17.59 -11.90
N ALA A 412 21.96 18.82 -11.95
CA ALA A 412 20.72 19.24 -11.29
C ALA A 412 19.48 18.59 -11.92
N ILE A 413 19.44 18.47 -13.26
CA ILE A 413 18.37 17.80 -13.99
C ILE A 413 18.33 16.31 -13.62
N GLU A 414 19.47 15.64 -13.72
CA GLU A 414 19.54 14.20 -13.42
C GLU A 414 19.32 13.89 -11.92
N LEU A 415 19.80 14.76 -11.04
CA LEU A 415 19.53 14.64 -9.61
C LEU A 415 18.03 14.76 -9.32
N THR A 416 17.34 15.75 -9.91
CA THR A 416 15.90 15.90 -9.73
C THR A 416 15.16 14.64 -10.16
N ARG A 417 15.50 14.07 -11.34
CA ARG A 417 14.94 12.81 -11.81
C ARG A 417 15.16 11.66 -10.81
N MET A 418 16.39 11.54 -10.32
CA MET A 418 16.77 10.53 -9.34
C MET A 418 16.05 10.68 -8.01
N LEU A 419 15.84 11.90 -7.52
CA LEU A 419 15.11 12.16 -6.28
C LEU A 419 13.62 11.80 -6.43
N CYS A 420 13.01 12.11 -7.59
CA CYS A 420 11.64 11.70 -7.90
C CYS A 420 11.51 10.17 -7.89
N GLU A 421 12.48 9.45 -8.46
CA GLU A 421 12.50 7.98 -8.44
C GLU A 421 12.67 7.41 -7.02
N ILE A 422 13.58 7.96 -6.20
CA ILE A 422 13.82 7.50 -4.81
C ILE A 422 12.56 7.68 -3.95
N LEU A 423 11.85 8.80 -4.12
CA LEU A 423 10.67 9.14 -3.34
C LEU A 423 9.35 8.75 -4.04
N GLN A 424 9.41 8.06 -5.17
CA GLN A 424 8.29 7.51 -5.93
C GLN A 424 7.22 8.58 -6.26
N VAL A 425 7.65 9.76 -6.71
CA VAL A 425 6.76 10.86 -7.08
C VAL A 425 5.87 10.44 -8.25
N GLY A 426 4.55 10.57 -8.10
CA GLY A 426 3.55 10.17 -9.09
C GLY A 426 3.02 8.74 -8.89
N GLU A 427 3.53 7.99 -7.91
CA GLU A 427 3.01 6.67 -7.58
C GLU A 427 1.92 6.74 -6.51
N LEU A 428 0.97 5.80 -6.55
CA LEU A 428 -0.06 5.70 -5.51
C LEU A 428 0.55 5.14 -4.21
N PRO A 429 0.04 5.56 -3.03
CA PRO A 429 0.47 5.00 -1.76
C PRO A 429 0.26 3.49 -1.71
N ASN A 430 1.25 2.75 -1.22
CA ASN A 430 1.18 1.31 -1.06
C ASN A 430 0.46 0.95 0.26
N GLU A 431 -0.57 0.11 0.17
CA GLU A 431 -1.27 -0.45 1.33
C GLU A 431 -0.29 -1.29 2.17
N GLY A 432 -0.16 -0.98 3.42
CA GLY A 432 0.75 -1.69 4.34
C GLY A 432 2.18 -1.13 4.44
N CYS A 433 2.57 -0.16 3.62
CA CYS A 433 3.83 0.55 3.81
C CYS A 433 3.70 1.57 4.95
N ASN A 434 4.69 1.63 5.82
CA ASN A 434 4.77 2.58 6.93
C ASN A 434 6.11 3.34 6.98
N ASP A 435 6.81 3.36 5.83
CA ASP A 435 8.15 3.93 5.71
C ASP A 435 8.11 5.41 5.36
N TYR A 436 7.75 6.26 6.32
CA TYR A 436 7.81 7.70 6.19
C TYR A 436 9.15 8.26 6.68
N HIS A 437 9.53 9.44 6.18
CA HIS A 437 10.75 10.16 6.57
C HIS A 437 10.41 11.40 7.39
N PRO A 438 10.69 11.40 8.71
CA PRO A 438 10.32 12.48 9.62
C PRO A 438 10.82 13.86 9.20
N MET A 439 11.99 13.94 8.54
CA MET A 439 12.61 15.20 8.12
C MET A 439 11.74 16.01 7.16
N PHE A 440 10.90 15.35 6.34
CA PHE A 440 10.03 16.04 5.38
C PHE A 440 8.86 16.75 6.05
N PHE A 441 8.63 16.51 7.32
CA PHE A 441 7.62 17.17 8.13
C PHE A 441 8.21 18.29 9.02
N THR A 442 9.45 18.73 8.77
CA THR A 442 10.14 19.72 9.61
C THR A 442 10.34 21.08 8.94
N HIS A 443 10.05 21.21 7.65
CA HIS A 443 10.25 22.41 6.87
C HIS A 443 9.15 22.59 5.82
N ASP A 444 8.68 23.80 5.59
CA ASP A 444 7.62 24.12 4.63
C ASP A 444 8.03 23.93 3.16
N ARG A 445 9.32 24.00 2.90
CA ARG A 445 9.92 23.76 1.57
C ARG A 445 10.87 22.55 1.64
N ALA A 446 10.40 21.46 2.24
CA ALA A 446 11.24 20.30 2.54
C ALA A 446 11.83 19.64 1.29
N TRP A 447 11.09 19.61 0.19
CA TRP A 447 11.57 19.06 -1.09
C TRP A 447 12.72 19.87 -1.67
N GLU A 448 12.56 21.18 -1.75
CA GLU A 448 13.58 22.08 -2.33
C GLU A 448 14.83 22.12 -1.46
N GLU A 449 14.67 22.14 -0.14
CA GLU A 449 15.80 22.05 0.80
C GLU A 449 16.51 20.70 0.70
N PHE A 450 15.76 19.61 0.52
CA PHE A 450 16.33 18.29 0.29
C PHE A 450 17.15 18.27 -1.01
N PHE A 451 16.62 18.83 -2.10
CA PHE A 451 17.39 19.01 -3.34
C PHE A 451 18.67 19.81 -3.10
N CYS A 452 18.57 20.92 -2.36
CA CYS A 452 19.74 21.77 -2.04
C CYS A 452 20.83 21.02 -1.25
N VAL A 453 20.45 20.11 -0.36
CA VAL A 453 21.39 19.24 0.35
C VAL A 453 22.02 18.23 -0.60
N CYS A 454 21.22 17.60 -1.47
CA CYS A 454 21.67 16.55 -2.38
C CYS A 454 22.58 17.09 -3.51
N ILE A 455 22.34 18.30 -4.02
CA ILE A 455 23.22 18.90 -5.04
C ILE A 455 24.60 19.26 -4.47
N GLN A 456 24.65 19.69 -3.20
CA GLN A 456 25.92 19.92 -2.50
C GLN A 456 26.68 18.60 -2.28
N LEU A 457 25.96 17.52 -1.92
CA LEU A 457 26.52 16.18 -1.82
C LEU A 457 27.11 15.73 -3.16
N LEU A 458 26.35 15.90 -4.25
CA LEU A 458 26.79 15.50 -5.60
C LEU A 458 28.09 16.25 -5.97
N ASN A 459 28.14 17.56 -5.78
CA ASN A 459 29.34 18.35 -6.05
C ASN A 459 30.54 17.89 -5.21
N LYS A 460 30.32 17.57 -3.92
CA LYS A 460 31.35 17.01 -3.04
C LYS A 460 31.84 15.67 -3.53
N THR A 461 30.92 14.73 -3.85
CA THR A 461 31.24 13.37 -4.33
C THR A 461 31.98 13.40 -5.67
N TRP A 462 31.57 14.31 -6.57
CA TRP A 462 32.31 14.55 -7.82
C TRP A 462 33.77 14.84 -7.59
N LYS A 463 34.07 15.74 -6.64
CA LYS A 463 35.45 16.11 -6.26
C LYS A 463 36.20 14.95 -5.59
N GLU A 464 35.55 14.24 -4.67
CA GLU A 464 36.15 13.09 -3.97
C GLU A 464 36.56 11.98 -4.95
N MET A 465 35.72 11.73 -5.96
CA MET A 465 36.00 10.74 -7.01
C MET A 465 37.00 11.25 -8.06
N ARG A 466 37.35 12.53 -8.08
CA ARG A 466 38.09 13.18 -9.18
C ARG A 466 37.48 12.86 -10.54
N ALA A 467 36.14 12.92 -10.60
CA ALA A 467 35.36 12.46 -11.72
C ALA A 467 35.55 13.34 -12.97
N THR A 468 35.42 12.73 -14.12
CA THR A 468 35.36 13.37 -15.43
C THR A 468 33.96 13.25 -16.02
N ALA A 469 33.69 13.85 -17.16
CA ALA A 469 32.40 13.73 -17.86
C ALA A 469 32.02 12.27 -18.18
N GLU A 470 33.00 11.40 -18.35
CA GLU A 470 32.80 9.95 -18.62
C GLU A 470 32.34 9.19 -17.37
N ASP A 471 32.66 9.68 -16.17
CA ASP A 471 32.28 9.08 -14.89
C ASP A 471 30.90 9.50 -14.41
N PHE A 472 30.16 10.30 -15.16
CA PHE A 472 28.88 10.88 -14.77
C PHE A 472 27.91 9.84 -14.18
N ILE A 473 27.70 8.72 -14.87
CA ILE A 473 26.80 7.66 -14.41
C ILE A 473 27.27 7.04 -13.10
N LYS A 474 28.60 6.83 -12.95
CA LYS A 474 29.18 6.25 -11.72
C LYS A 474 28.99 7.19 -10.53
N VAL A 475 29.19 8.49 -10.74
CA VAL A 475 28.96 9.50 -9.69
C VAL A 475 27.50 9.48 -9.27
N MET A 476 26.57 9.49 -10.23
CA MET A 476 25.13 9.46 -9.93
C MET A 476 24.73 8.20 -9.16
N GLN A 477 25.31 7.03 -9.48
CA GLN A 477 25.09 5.78 -8.72
C GLN A 477 25.59 5.88 -7.28
N VAL A 478 26.78 6.47 -7.05
CA VAL A 478 27.32 6.67 -5.70
C VAL A 478 26.44 7.64 -4.91
N VAL A 479 26.02 8.75 -5.53
CA VAL A 479 25.16 9.74 -4.90
C VAL A 479 23.78 9.12 -4.54
N ARG A 480 23.21 8.33 -5.45
CA ARG A 480 21.97 7.58 -5.17
C ARG A 480 22.13 6.70 -3.93
N GLU A 481 23.20 5.95 -3.85
CA GLU A 481 23.46 5.07 -2.71
C GLU A 481 23.66 5.84 -1.41
N GLN A 482 24.42 6.97 -1.42
CA GLN A 482 24.60 7.84 -0.28
C GLN A 482 23.24 8.35 0.23
N ILE A 483 22.38 8.85 -0.66
CA ILE A 483 21.05 9.37 -0.33
C ILE A 483 20.16 8.25 0.23
N THR A 484 20.06 7.11 -0.45
CA THR A 484 19.21 5.99 -0.03
C THR A 484 19.63 5.46 1.34
N ARG A 485 20.93 5.28 1.58
CA ARG A 485 21.45 4.84 2.90
C ARG A 485 21.18 5.88 3.99
N ALA A 486 21.34 7.18 3.68
CA ALA A 486 21.05 8.23 4.65
C ALA A 486 19.56 8.33 5.00
N LEU A 487 18.66 8.13 4.02
CA LEU A 487 17.22 8.08 4.23
C LEU A 487 16.80 6.85 5.05
N ALA A 488 17.42 5.68 4.78
CA ALA A 488 17.18 4.46 5.56
C ALA A 488 17.51 4.61 7.06
N MET A 489 18.41 5.52 7.40
CA MET A 489 18.71 5.88 8.81
C MET A 489 17.64 6.78 9.46
N LYS A 490 16.55 7.10 8.75
CA LYS A 490 15.40 7.91 9.19
C LYS A 490 15.79 9.19 9.93
N PRO A 491 16.50 10.14 9.28
CA PRO A 491 16.86 11.40 9.92
C PRO A 491 15.61 12.18 10.32
N SER A 492 15.61 12.76 11.52
CA SER A 492 14.47 13.53 12.05
C SER A 492 14.43 14.98 11.54
N SER A 493 15.52 15.46 10.91
CA SER A 493 15.61 16.80 10.33
C SER A 493 16.60 16.83 9.16
N LEU A 494 16.53 17.89 8.34
CA LEU A 494 17.47 18.13 7.26
C LEU A 494 18.91 18.30 7.75
N ASP A 495 19.12 18.85 8.94
CA ASP A 495 20.46 18.98 9.51
C ASP A 495 21.03 17.63 9.94
N GLN A 496 20.20 16.75 10.48
CA GLN A 496 20.61 15.36 10.72
C GLN A 496 20.94 14.63 9.43
N LEU A 497 20.14 14.83 8.36
CA LEU A 497 20.46 14.29 7.04
C LEU A 497 21.82 14.78 6.55
N LYS A 498 22.10 16.10 6.62
CA LYS A 498 23.41 16.68 6.26
C LYS A 498 24.55 16.01 7.03
N ASN A 499 24.37 15.77 8.32
CA ASN A 499 25.40 15.14 9.16
C ASN A 499 25.62 13.67 8.78
N LYS A 500 24.55 12.91 8.50
CA LYS A 500 24.65 11.52 8.02
C LYS A 500 25.34 11.43 6.67
N LEU A 501 24.99 12.31 5.72
CA LEU A 501 25.63 12.39 4.41
C LEU A 501 27.11 12.82 4.49
N ARG A 502 27.50 13.62 5.47
CA ARG A 502 28.92 13.92 5.70
C ARG A 502 29.72 12.69 6.08
N GLY A 503 29.12 11.77 6.86
CA GLY A 503 29.73 10.49 7.22
C GLY A 503 29.80 9.48 6.07
N LEU A 504 28.83 9.53 5.15
CA LEU A 504 28.75 8.64 3.97
C LEU A 504 29.55 9.23 2.79
N ASN A 505 30.85 9.52 2.97
CA ASN A 505 31.71 9.94 1.88
C ASN A 505 32.03 8.81 0.91
N TYR A 506 32.67 9.10 -0.22
CA TYR A 506 32.99 8.08 -1.24
C TYR A 506 33.79 6.90 -0.69
N SER A 507 34.80 7.16 0.15
CA SER A 507 35.62 6.09 0.76
C SER A 507 34.78 5.19 1.66
N GLU A 508 33.83 5.75 2.40
CA GLU A 508 32.93 4.98 3.25
C GLU A 508 31.96 4.11 2.43
N ILE A 509 31.44 4.63 1.32
CA ILE A 509 30.62 3.82 0.39
C ILE A 509 31.41 2.66 -0.17
N LEU A 510 32.67 2.85 -0.55
CA LEU A 510 33.52 1.75 -1.00
C LEU A 510 33.74 0.70 0.09
N ARG A 511 33.97 1.16 1.34
CA ARG A 511 34.13 0.27 2.50
C ARG A 511 32.87 -0.55 2.77
N LEU A 512 31.69 0.09 2.72
CA LEU A 512 30.41 -0.58 2.90
C LEU A 512 30.14 -1.61 1.80
N ARG A 513 30.39 -1.27 0.54
CA ARG A 513 30.28 -2.21 -0.58
C ARG A 513 31.22 -3.43 -0.43
N GLN A 514 32.44 -3.18 0.06
CA GLN A 514 33.39 -4.27 0.32
C GLN A 514 32.90 -5.17 1.46
N SER A 515 32.39 -4.57 2.56
CA SER A 515 31.83 -5.33 3.67
C SER A 515 30.62 -6.17 3.26
N GLU A 516 29.74 -5.61 2.43
CA GLU A 516 28.57 -6.33 1.90
C GLU A 516 28.98 -7.49 0.97
N ARG A 517 30.02 -7.29 0.14
CA ARG A 517 30.55 -8.38 -0.68
C ARG A 517 31.13 -9.50 0.18
N MET A 518 31.90 -9.16 1.21
CA MET A 518 32.46 -10.16 2.12
C MET A 518 31.33 -10.90 2.86
N SER A 519 30.30 -10.20 3.29
CA SER A 519 29.11 -10.83 3.90
C SER A 519 28.32 -11.70 2.93
N GLN A 520 28.30 -11.38 1.64
CA GLN A 520 27.71 -12.25 0.60
C GLN A 520 28.56 -13.51 0.35
N ASP A 521 29.88 -13.40 0.44
CA ASP A 521 30.75 -14.55 0.31
C ASP A 521 30.58 -15.55 1.46
N ASP A 522 30.27 -15.09 2.68
CA ASP A 522 29.89 -15.95 3.81
C ASP A 522 28.60 -16.76 3.54
N PHE A 523 27.69 -16.24 2.71
CA PHE A 523 26.49 -16.96 2.25
C PHE A 523 26.78 -17.99 1.14
N GLN A 524 28.02 -18.10 0.67
CA GLN A 524 28.44 -19.09 -0.33
C GLN A 524 29.19 -20.29 0.28
N SER A 525 29.23 -20.38 1.61
CA SER A 525 29.80 -21.57 2.25
C SER A 525 28.93 -22.81 1.95
N PRO A 526 29.56 -24.01 1.77
CA PRO A 526 28.85 -25.24 1.39
C PRO A 526 27.61 -25.55 2.24
N PRO A 527 27.64 -25.41 3.58
CA PRO A 527 26.44 -25.68 4.42
C PRO A 527 25.27 -24.71 4.15
N ILE A 528 25.58 -23.47 3.77
CA ILE A 528 24.54 -22.47 3.48
C ILE A 528 23.96 -22.70 2.07
N ILE A 529 24.77 -23.10 1.12
CA ILE A 529 24.29 -23.51 -0.21
C ILE A 529 23.35 -24.71 -0.07
N GLU A 530 23.75 -25.74 0.68
CA GLU A 530 22.90 -26.91 0.96
C GLU A 530 21.59 -26.54 1.65
N LEU A 531 21.63 -25.63 2.63
CA LEU A 531 20.43 -25.12 3.30
C LEU A 531 19.51 -24.41 2.29
N ARG A 532 20.07 -23.58 1.42
CA ARG A 532 19.33 -22.87 0.38
C ARG A 532 18.66 -23.83 -0.60
N GLU A 533 19.38 -24.83 -1.08
CA GLU A 533 18.87 -25.85 -1.98
C GLU A 533 17.76 -26.69 -1.33
N ARG A 534 17.84 -26.91 -0.03
CA ARG A 534 16.83 -27.63 0.74
C ARG A 534 15.55 -26.82 0.96
N ILE A 535 15.66 -25.50 1.15
CA ILE A 535 14.52 -24.60 1.36
C ILE A 535 13.81 -24.28 0.05
N GLN A 536 14.54 -24.18 -1.06
CA GLN A 536 14.01 -23.76 -2.35
C GLN A 536 12.73 -24.52 -2.79
N PRO A 537 12.64 -25.87 -2.72
CA PRO A 537 11.42 -26.57 -3.11
C PRO A 537 10.21 -26.25 -2.20
N GLU A 538 10.44 -26.02 -0.90
CA GLU A 538 9.39 -25.65 0.04
C GLU A 538 8.82 -24.26 -0.31
N ILE A 539 9.67 -23.31 -0.62
CA ILE A 539 9.26 -21.96 -1.06
C ILE A 539 8.56 -21.99 -2.42
N LEU A 540 9.06 -22.80 -3.36
CA LEU A 540 8.37 -22.96 -4.66
C LEU A 540 6.96 -23.53 -4.51
N GLU A 541 6.74 -24.46 -3.58
CA GLU A 541 5.39 -24.98 -3.31
C GLU A 541 4.50 -23.90 -2.69
N LEU A 542 5.01 -23.05 -1.80
CA LEU A 542 4.25 -21.90 -1.27
C LEU A 542 3.85 -20.93 -2.39
N ILE A 543 4.77 -20.59 -3.28
CA ILE A 543 4.49 -19.72 -4.43
C ILE A 543 3.44 -20.37 -5.33
N LYS A 544 3.54 -21.65 -5.60
CA LYS A 544 2.57 -22.42 -6.39
C LYS A 544 1.19 -22.37 -5.77
N GLN A 545 1.06 -22.61 -4.47
CA GLN A 545 -0.23 -22.52 -3.77
C GLN A 545 -0.81 -21.11 -3.86
N GLN A 546 0.00 -20.08 -3.68
CA GLN A 546 -0.43 -18.69 -3.84
C GLN A 546 -0.93 -18.43 -5.28
N ARG A 547 -0.23 -18.91 -6.33
CA ARG A 547 -0.68 -18.76 -7.73
C ARG A 547 -2.04 -19.46 -7.94
N LEU A 548 -2.17 -20.69 -7.45
CA LEU A 548 -3.43 -21.46 -7.58
C LEU A 548 -4.59 -20.78 -6.84
N ASN A 549 -4.35 -20.26 -5.64
CA ASN A 549 -5.35 -19.50 -4.88
C ASN A 549 -5.82 -18.27 -5.67
N ARG A 550 -4.89 -17.52 -6.26
CA ARG A 550 -5.23 -16.38 -7.12
C ARG A 550 -6.05 -16.77 -8.34
N LEU A 551 -5.75 -17.92 -8.97
CA LEU A 551 -6.59 -18.45 -10.05
C LEU A 551 -7.99 -18.83 -9.55
N CYS A 552 -8.12 -19.33 -8.31
CA CYS A 552 -9.44 -19.64 -7.71
C CYS A 552 -10.24 -18.36 -7.40
N GLU A 553 -9.61 -17.26 -7.05
CA GLU A 553 -10.27 -15.95 -6.93
C GLU A 553 -10.77 -15.48 -8.30
N GLY A 554 -9.99 -15.74 -9.34
CA GLY A 554 -10.29 -15.41 -10.73
C GLY A 554 -9.90 -13.99 -11.12
N SER A 555 -9.93 -13.73 -12.42
CA SER A 555 -9.57 -12.42 -12.98
C SER A 555 -10.45 -12.05 -14.16
N CYS A 556 -10.59 -10.74 -14.34
CA CYS A 556 -11.31 -10.16 -15.46
C CYS A 556 -10.35 -9.85 -16.62
N PHE A 557 -10.69 -10.30 -17.82
CA PHE A 557 -9.89 -10.10 -19.02
C PHE A 557 -10.66 -9.26 -20.05
N ARG A 558 -9.94 -8.50 -20.88
CA ARG A 558 -10.51 -7.78 -22.00
C ARG A 558 -10.70 -8.69 -23.19
N LYS A 559 -11.87 -8.66 -23.81
CA LYS A 559 -12.16 -9.40 -25.04
C LYS A 559 -11.63 -8.59 -26.23
N LEU A 560 -10.74 -9.17 -27.03
CA LEU A 560 -10.28 -8.58 -28.28
C LEU A 560 -11.45 -8.61 -29.28
N GLY A 561 -12.15 -7.52 -29.45
CA GLY A 561 -13.30 -7.39 -30.36
C GLY A 561 -13.03 -6.44 -31.51
N ASN A 562 -13.63 -6.70 -32.69
CA ASN A 562 -13.63 -5.81 -33.83
C ASN A 562 -14.30 -4.46 -33.52
N ARG A 563 -13.64 -3.40 -33.94
CA ARG A 563 -13.99 -1.97 -33.86
C ARG A 563 -15.48 -1.65 -33.69
N ARG A 564 -15.82 -0.87 -32.65
CA ARG A 564 -17.11 -0.19 -32.41
C ARG A 564 -18.20 -1.02 -31.72
N ARG A 565 -17.98 -1.45 -30.45
CA ARG A 565 -19.05 -1.61 -29.46
C ARG A 565 -18.41 -1.82 -28.09
N GLN A 566 -19.16 -1.44 -27.01
CA GLN A 566 -18.82 -1.52 -25.57
C GLN A 566 -17.72 -2.53 -25.24
N GLU A 567 -16.73 -2.13 -24.45
CA GLU A 567 -15.71 -3.05 -23.95
C GLU A 567 -16.42 -4.21 -23.26
N LYS A 568 -16.43 -5.37 -23.90
CA LYS A 568 -16.95 -6.61 -23.28
C LYS A 568 -15.83 -7.19 -22.44
N PHE A 569 -16.14 -7.48 -21.20
CA PHE A 569 -15.29 -8.18 -20.28
C PHE A 569 -15.66 -9.64 -20.25
N TRP A 570 -14.72 -10.48 -19.91
CA TRP A 570 -14.99 -11.85 -19.53
C TRP A 570 -14.14 -12.23 -18.34
N PHE A 571 -14.70 -13.10 -17.51
CA PHE A 571 -14.12 -13.52 -16.27
C PHE A 571 -13.71 -14.98 -16.37
N CYS A 572 -12.57 -15.31 -15.78
CA CYS A 572 -12.07 -16.67 -15.70
C CYS A 572 -11.61 -16.96 -14.28
N ARG A 573 -12.01 -18.11 -13.74
CA ARG A 573 -11.57 -18.59 -12.43
C ARG A 573 -11.41 -20.12 -12.40
N LEU A 574 -10.50 -20.57 -11.54
CA LEU A 574 -10.30 -21.98 -11.28
C LEU A 574 -11.27 -22.48 -10.18
N SER A 575 -11.78 -23.70 -10.30
CA SER A 575 -12.54 -24.32 -9.20
C SER A 575 -11.65 -24.57 -7.98
N LEU A 576 -12.22 -24.52 -6.78
CA LEU A 576 -11.48 -24.71 -5.52
C LEU A 576 -10.77 -26.07 -5.41
N ASN A 577 -11.25 -27.09 -6.12
CA ASN A 577 -10.59 -28.39 -6.21
C ASN A 577 -9.53 -28.49 -7.32
N HIS A 578 -9.21 -27.38 -7.97
CA HIS A 578 -8.24 -27.22 -9.06
C HIS A 578 -8.47 -28.12 -10.29
N LYS A 579 -9.70 -28.59 -10.51
CA LYS A 579 -10.02 -29.55 -11.59
C LYS A 579 -10.71 -28.93 -12.80
N VAL A 580 -11.31 -27.77 -12.67
CA VAL A 580 -12.12 -27.14 -13.72
C VAL A 580 -11.83 -25.65 -13.80
N LEU A 581 -11.57 -25.17 -15.00
CA LEU A 581 -11.48 -23.74 -15.31
C LEU A 581 -12.85 -23.27 -15.78
N HIS A 582 -13.46 -22.34 -15.04
CA HIS A 582 -14.74 -21.72 -15.37
C HIS A 582 -14.52 -20.34 -16.00
N TYR A 583 -15.29 -20.03 -17.04
CA TYR A 583 -15.23 -18.71 -17.67
C TYR A 583 -16.58 -18.30 -18.24
N GLY A 584 -16.77 -17.02 -18.43
CA GLY A 584 -18.00 -16.46 -18.98
C GLY A 584 -17.90 -14.98 -19.30
N ASP A 585 -18.81 -14.50 -20.16
CA ASP A 585 -18.90 -13.08 -20.51
C ASP A 585 -19.60 -12.31 -19.37
N LEU A 586 -19.08 -11.12 -19.05
CA LEU A 586 -19.66 -10.16 -18.12
C LEU A 586 -19.99 -8.86 -18.86
N ASP A 587 -21.15 -8.30 -18.55
CA ASP A 587 -21.58 -7.02 -19.13
C ASP A 587 -20.86 -5.82 -18.51
N GLU A 588 -20.41 -5.96 -17.24
CA GLU A 588 -19.68 -4.94 -16.49
C GLU A 588 -18.46 -5.55 -15.78
N SER A 589 -17.46 -4.72 -15.47
CA SER A 589 -16.33 -5.15 -14.62
C SER A 589 -16.84 -5.49 -13.22
N PRO A 590 -16.58 -6.70 -12.71
CA PRO A 590 -17.12 -7.12 -11.42
C PRO A 590 -16.50 -6.30 -10.28
N GLN A 591 -17.35 -5.86 -9.35
CA GLN A 591 -16.94 -5.17 -8.11
C GLN A 591 -16.92 -6.13 -6.90
N GLY A 592 -16.65 -7.40 -7.12
CA GLY A 592 -16.62 -8.41 -6.07
C GLY A 592 -16.47 -9.82 -6.61
N GLU A 593 -16.68 -10.81 -5.74
CA GLU A 593 -16.58 -12.22 -6.10
C GLU A 593 -17.66 -12.63 -7.12
N VAL A 594 -17.23 -13.19 -8.24
CA VAL A 594 -18.15 -13.65 -9.30
C VAL A 594 -18.58 -15.08 -8.99
N PRO A 595 -19.90 -15.34 -8.78
CA PRO A 595 -20.40 -16.70 -8.52
C PRO A 595 -20.19 -17.62 -9.73
N PHE A 596 -19.98 -18.92 -9.48
CA PHE A 596 -19.77 -19.91 -10.55
C PHE A 596 -20.97 -20.03 -11.50
N GLU A 597 -22.18 -19.75 -11.02
CA GLU A 597 -23.42 -19.81 -11.78
C GLU A 597 -23.50 -18.81 -12.92
N LEU A 598 -22.74 -17.72 -12.83
CA LEU A 598 -22.65 -16.71 -13.89
C LEU A 598 -21.62 -17.07 -14.99
N LEU A 599 -20.82 -18.10 -14.76
CA LEU A 599 -19.79 -18.56 -15.69
C LEU A 599 -20.33 -19.78 -16.47
N SER A 600 -20.82 -19.52 -17.69
CA SER A 600 -21.52 -20.49 -18.53
C SER A 600 -20.63 -21.63 -19.05
N ASP A 601 -19.35 -21.34 -19.21
CA ASP A 601 -18.41 -22.22 -19.89
C ASP A 601 -17.39 -22.81 -18.92
N LYS A 602 -16.91 -24.02 -19.22
CA LYS A 602 -15.95 -24.73 -18.37
C LYS A 602 -15.03 -25.63 -19.19
N ILE A 603 -13.76 -25.72 -18.76
CA ILE A 603 -12.76 -26.60 -19.32
C ILE A 603 -12.20 -27.47 -18.17
N PRO A 604 -12.28 -28.79 -18.22
CA PRO A 604 -11.56 -29.66 -17.30
C PRO A 604 -10.06 -29.44 -17.44
N VAL A 605 -9.34 -29.33 -16.33
CA VAL A 605 -7.89 -29.15 -16.34
C VAL A 605 -7.18 -30.32 -17.02
N SER A 606 -7.77 -31.53 -16.95
CA SER A 606 -7.29 -32.73 -17.65
C SER A 606 -7.23 -32.59 -19.17
N ASP A 607 -8.06 -31.73 -19.73
CA ASP A 607 -8.20 -31.55 -21.20
C ASP A 607 -7.21 -30.49 -21.71
N ILE A 608 -6.55 -29.77 -20.81
CA ILE A 608 -5.56 -28.74 -21.16
C ILE A 608 -4.25 -29.42 -21.60
N LYS A 609 -3.87 -29.20 -22.85
CA LYS A 609 -2.61 -29.71 -23.45
C LYS A 609 -1.41 -28.85 -23.13
N SER A 610 -1.56 -27.54 -23.28
CA SER A 610 -0.45 -26.60 -23.12
C SER A 610 -0.92 -25.16 -22.97
N VAL A 611 0.00 -24.35 -22.46
CA VAL A 611 -0.12 -22.89 -22.43
C VAL A 611 0.95 -22.32 -23.34
N VAL A 612 0.57 -21.41 -24.25
CA VAL A 612 1.49 -20.70 -25.16
C VAL A 612 1.35 -19.18 -24.91
N THR A 613 2.44 -18.44 -25.18
CA THR A 613 2.52 -17.02 -24.85
C THR A 613 3.01 -16.18 -26.02
N GLY A 614 2.69 -14.91 -26.01
CA GLY A 614 3.18 -13.93 -26.97
C GLY A 614 2.88 -14.28 -28.43
N LYS A 615 3.90 -14.35 -29.26
CA LYS A 615 3.79 -14.60 -30.71
C LYS A 615 3.26 -16.00 -31.07
N ASP A 616 3.36 -16.95 -30.14
CA ASP A 616 2.90 -18.31 -30.38
C ASP A 616 1.40 -18.48 -30.17
N CYS A 617 0.74 -17.49 -29.57
CA CYS A 617 -0.70 -17.45 -29.38
C CYS A 617 -1.44 -17.42 -30.72
N PRO A 618 -2.46 -18.30 -30.94
CA PRO A 618 -3.22 -18.34 -32.19
C PRO A 618 -3.83 -16.98 -32.57
N HIS A 619 -4.39 -16.24 -31.64
CA HIS A 619 -4.99 -14.93 -31.86
C HIS A 619 -4.00 -13.81 -32.18
N MET A 620 -2.68 -14.04 -31.99
CA MET A 620 -1.61 -13.10 -32.34
C MET A 620 -1.01 -13.37 -33.72
N LYS A 621 -1.35 -14.50 -34.37
CA LYS A 621 -0.83 -14.89 -35.70
C LYS A 621 -1.57 -14.22 -36.85
N GLU A 622 -2.75 -13.63 -36.63
CA GLU A 622 -3.53 -12.94 -37.67
C GLU A 622 -2.85 -11.60 -38.07
N LYS A 623 -2.81 -11.33 -39.40
CA LYS A 623 -2.16 -10.11 -39.96
C LYS A 623 -2.69 -8.79 -39.40
N SER A 624 -3.93 -8.79 -38.91
CA SER A 624 -4.54 -7.63 -38.25
C SER A 624 -3.98 -7.39 -36.82
N ALA A 625 -3.54 -8.44 -36.12
CA ALA A 625 -2.94 -8.38 -34.80
C ALA A 625 -1.50 -7.84 -34.78
N LEU A 626 -0.77 -7.99 -35.90
CA LEU A 626 0.61 -7.49 -36.04
C LEU A 626 0.74 -5.95 -36.06
N LYS A 627 -0.38 -5.20 -36.19
CA LYS A 627 -0.44 -3.75 -36.03
C LYS A 627 -0.76 -3.32 -34.61
N GLN A 628 -0.99 -4.27 -33.69
CA GLN A 628 -1.26 -3.97 -32.29
C GLN A 628 0.02 -3.68 -31.52
N ASN A 629 -0.13 -2.84 -30.53
CA ASN A 629 0.92 -2.33 -29.65
C ASN A 629 1.79 -3.49 -29.11
N LYS A 630 3.09 -3.32 -29.03
CA LYS A 630 4.08 -4.27 -28.45
C LYS A 630 3.63 -4.77 -27.08
N GLU A 631 2.98 -3.91 -26.30
CA GLU A 631 2.43 -4.17 -24.99
C GLU A 631 1.37 -5.30 -24.97
N VAL A 632 0.46 -5.32 -25.95
CA VAL A 632 -0.57 -6.39 -26.05
C VAL A 632 0.06 -7.75 -26.32
N LEU A 633 1.13 -7.78 -27.11
CA LEU A 633 1.85 -9.02 -27.42
C LEU A 633 2.55 -9.60 -26.17
N GLU A 634 3.07 -8.73 -25.30
CA GLU A 634 3.75 -9.11 -24.06
C GLU A 634 2.80 -9.62 -22.99
N LEU A 635 1.48 -9.30 -23.09
CA LEU A 635 0.44 -9.69 -22.15
C LEU A 635 -0.46 -10.83 -22.69
N ALA A 636 -0.20 -11.32 -23.89
CA ALA A 636 -0.99 -12.35 -24.53
C ALA A 636 -0.56 -13.76 -24.12
N PHE A 637 -1.53 -14.61 -23.79
CA PHE A 637 -1.34 -16.06 -23.60
C PHE A 637 -2.58 -16.82 -24.06
N SER A 638 -2.43 -18.10 -24.36
CA SER A 638 -3.53 -18.99 -24.79
C SER A 638 -3.42 -20.36 -24.15
N VAL A 639 -4.57 -20.89 -23.74
CA VAL A 639 -4.72 -22.28 -23.30
C VAL A 639 -5.18 -23.13 -24.46
N LEU A 640 -4.41 -24.17 -24.79
CA LEU A 640 -4.72 -25.14 -25.82
C LEU A 640 -5.29 -26.39 -25.13
N TYR A 641 -6.48 -26.83 -25.57
CA TYR A 641 -7.18 -27.96 -24.95
C TYR A 641 -7.90 -28.85 -25.98
N ASP A 642 -8.31 -30.05 -25.58
CA ASP A 642 -8.99 -31.02 -26.46
C ASP A 642 -10.39 -30.54 -26.85
N PRO A 643 -10.89 -30.79 -28.06
CA PRO A 643 -10.27 -31.49 -29.20
C PRO A 643 -9.51 -30.61 -30.23
N ASP A 644 -8.60 -29.77 -29.86
CA ASP A 644 -7.84 -28.79 -30.64
C ASP A 644 -8.45 -27.37 -30.61
N GLU A 645 -9.10 -27.06 -29.49
CA GLU A 645 -9.62 -25.71 -29.23
C GLU A 645 -8.61 -24.84 -28.48
N THR A 646 -8.87 -23.54 -28.51
CA THR A 646 -8.00 -22.55 -27.87
C THR A 646 -8.82 -21.51 -27.12
N LEU A 647 -8.44 -21.26 -25.87
CA LEU A 647 -8.96 -20.13 -25.10
C LEU A 647 -7.88 -19.04 -25.02
N ASN A 648 -8.21 -17.87 -25.54
CA ASN A 648 -7.26 -16.79 -25.79
C ASN A 648 -7.42 -15.66 -24.80
N PHE A 649 -6.31 -15.20 -24.22
CA PHE A 649 -6.27 -14.17 -23.18
C PHE A 649 -5.35 -13.02 -23.57
N VAL A 650 -5.71 -11.82 -23.13
CA VAL A 650 -4.80 -10.70 -22.95
C VAL A 650 -4.97 -10.19 -21.53
N ALA A 651 -3.94 -10.32 -20.72
CA ALA A 651 -3.98 -9.91 -19.33
C ALA A 651 -4.12 -8.38 -19.21
N PRO A 652 -4.80 -7.89 -18.17
CA PRO A 652 -4.96 -6.46 -17.96
C PRO A 652 -3.63 -5.74 -17.63
N ASN A 653 -2.68 -6.45 -17.03
CA ASN A 653 -1.36 -5.96 -16.67
C ASN A 653 -0.34 -7.11 -16.59
N LYS A 654 0.93 -6.77 -16.39
CA LYS A 654 2.04 -7.74 -16.31
C LYS A 654 1.93 -8.66 -15.10
N TYR A 655 1.43 -8.17 -13.98
CA TYR A 655 1.24 -8.95 -12.77
C TYR A 655 0.24 -10.09 -13.01
N GLU A 656 -0.95 -9.79 -13.49
CA GLU A 656 -1.98 -10.80 -13.82
C GLU A 656 -1.49 -11.79 -14.90
N TYR A 657 -0.74 -11.30 -15.87
CA TYR A 657 -0.11 -12.17 -16.86
C TYR A 657 0.82 -13.21 -16.20
N CYS A 658 1.70 -12.79 -15.30
CA CYS A 658 2.62 -13.69 -14.59
C CYS A 658 1.86 -14.68 -13.70
N ILE A 659 0.86 -14.20 -12.92
CA ILE A 659 0.04 -15.04 -12.05
C ILE A 659 -0.66 -16.15 -12.85
N TRP A 660 -1.30 -15.80 -13.95
CA TRP A 660 -2.06 -16.75 -14.74
C TRP A 660 -1.17 -17.74 -15.50
N THR A 661 -0.10 -17.26 -16.13
CA THR A 661 0.82 -18.14 -16.85
C THR A 661 1.53 -19.11 -15.91
N ASP A 662 2.00 -18.65 -14.75
CA ASP A 662 2.63 -19.52 -13.74
C ASP A 662 1.64 -20.48 -13.11
N GLY A 663 0.45 -20.02 -12.72
CA GLY A 663 -0.61 -20.87 -12.15
C GLY A 663 -1.05 -21.99 -13.11
N LEU A 664 -1.22 -21.65 -14.37
CA LEU A 664 -1.54 -22.65 -15.40
C LEU A 664 -0.37 -23.62 -15.65
N CYS A 665 0.88 -23.14 -15.67
CA CYS A 665 2.05 -24.01 -15.73
C CYS A 665 2.11 -24.97 -14.53
N ALA A 666 1.85 -24.47 -13.33
CA ALA A 666 1.80 -25.26 -12.09
C ALA A 666 0.71 -26.35 -12.13
N LEU A 667 -0.49 -26.05 -12.67
CA LEU A 667 -1.57 -27.02 -12.88
C LEU A 667 -1.14 -28.16 -13.84
N LEU A 668 -0.35 -27.84 -14.84
CA LEU A 668 0.16 -28.80 -15.83
C LEU A 668 1.44 -29.51 -15.38
N GLY A 669 1.89 -29.34 -14.15
CA GLY A 669 3.12 -29.89 -13.62
C GLY A 669 4.38 -29.36 -14.30
N ARG A 670 4.32 -28.16 -14.88
CA ARG A 670 5.44 -27.48 -15.52
C ARG A 670 6.04 -26.44 -14.60
N GLU A 671 7.28 -26.04 -14.87
CA GLU A 671 7.96 -25.01 -14.11
C GLU A 671 7.31 -23.61 -14.31
N MET A 672 7.21 -22.86 -13.22
CA MET A 672 6.80 -21.47 -13.20
C MET A 672 8.01 -20.60 -13.56
N GLY A 673 8.03 -20.03 -14.77
CA GLY A 673 9.22 -19.36 -15.32
C GLY A 673 9.14 -17.84 -15.38
N SER A 674 8.10 -17.20 -14.82
CA SER A 674 7.95 -15.74 -14.88
C SER A 674 9.01 -15.00 -14.07
N ASP A 675 9.26 -13.74 -14.44
CA ASP A 675 10.15 -12.85 -13.66
C ASP A 675 9.59 -12.60 -12.26
N LEU A 676 8.26 -12.59 -12.11
CA LEU A 676 7.60 -12.46 -10.83
C LEU A 676 7.91 -13.65 -9.92
N THR A 677 7.78 -14.88 -10.41
CA THR A 677 8.11 -16.06 -9.62
C THR A 677 9.58 -16.11 -9.23
N ARG A 678 10.51 -15.69 -10.13
CA ARG A 678 11.94 -15.58 -9.79
C ARG A 678 12.17 -14.56 -8.67
N SER A 679 11.56 -13.38 -8.78
CA SER A 679 11.68 -12.32 -7.77
C SER A 679 11.09 -12.75 -6.42
N ASP A 680 9.91 -13.39 -6.41
CA ASP A 680 9.27 -13.91 -5.21
C ASP A 680 10.13 -14.99 -4.55
N LEU A 681 10.67 -15.92 -5.36
CA LEU A 681 11.54 -16.99 -4.90
C LEU A 681 12.81 -16.43 -4.24
N ASP A 682 13.50 -15.51 -4.90
CA ASP A 682 14.72 -14.90 -4.36
C ASP A 682 14.44 -14.13 -3.07
N THR A 683 13.32 -13.40 -3.02
CA THR A 683 12.90 -12.64 -1.84
C THR A 683 12.60 -13.57 -0.67
N LEU A 684 11.75 -14.58 -0.88
CA LEU A 684 11.32 -15.50 0.18
C LEU A 684 12.47 -16.38 0.66
N ILE A 685 13.33 -16.88 -0.24
CA ILE A 685 14.54 -17.62 0.14
C ILE A 685 15.44 -16.71 1.00
N SER A 686 15.67 -15.47 0.56
CA SER A 686 16.50 -14.53 1.35
C SER A 686 15.92 -14.27 2.74
N MET A 687 14.61 -14.12 2.86
CA MET A 687 13.94 -13.94 4.14
C MET A 687 14.06 -15.18 5.02
N GLU A 688 13.77 -16.37 4.48
CA GLU A 688 13.84 -17.64 5.20
C GLU A 688 15.25 -17.97 5.64
N MET A 689 16.24 -17.72 4.77
CA MET A 689 17.66 -17.86 5.12
C MET A 689 18.05 -16.95 6.28
N LYS A 690 17.64 -15.68 6.22
CA LYS A 690 17.89 -14.73 7.33
C LYS A 690 17.25 -15.19 8.62
N LEU A 691 16.01 -15.69 8.59
CA LEU A 691 15.33 -16.21 9.76
C LEU A 691 16.05 -17.41 10.38
N ARG A 692 16.47 -18.37 9.53
CA ARG A 692 17.16 -19.58 10.02
C ARG A 692 18.58 -19.32 10.49
N LEU A 693 19.21 -18.24 10.02
CA LEU A 693 20.58 -17.85 10.41
C LEU A 693 20.61 -16.75 11.49
N LEU A 694 19.47 -16.36 12.02
CA LEU A 694 19.37 -15.25 12.97
C LEU A 694 20.21 -15.47 14.23
N ASP A 695 20.29 -16.72 14.74
CA ASP A 695 21.11 -17.12 15.88
C ASP A 695 22.59 -17.29 15.56
N LEU A 696 22.97 -17.22 14.28
CA LEU A 696 24.32 -17.37 13.78
C LEU A 696 24.95 -16.04 13.33
N GLU A 697 24.29 -14.93 13.59
CA GLU A 697 24.81 -13.61 13.26
C GLU A 697 26.13 -13.38 14.03
N ASN A 698 27.20 -13.07 13.29
CA ASN A 698 28.57 -12.93 13.80
C ASN A 698 29.26 -14.24 14.27
N ILE A 699 28.71 -15.41 13.97
CA ILE A 699 29.37 -16.70 14.21
C ILE A 699 29.99 -17.17 12.90
N THR A 700 31.29 -17.52 12.91
CA THR A 700 31.95 -18.11 11.76
C THR A 700 31.36 -19.49 11.45
N ILE A 701 30.78 -19.64 10.27
CA ILE A 701 30.17 -20.91 9.83
C ILE A 701 31.32 -21.87 9.41
N PRO A 702 31.40 -23.07 9.99
CA PRO A 702 32.43 -24.03 9.62
C PRO A 702 32.21 -24.55 8.18
N GLU A 703 33.29 -24.70 7.43
CA GLU A 703 33.26 -25.22 6.05
C GLU A 703 32.83 -26.69 5.93
N ALA A 704 32.92 -27.44 7.02
CA ALA A 704 32.50 -28.83 7.09
C ALA A 704 31.67 -29.11 8.37
N PRO A 705 30.74 -30.06 8.32
CA PRO A 705 30.00 -30.45 9.52
C PRO A 705 30.95 -30.95 10.62
N PRO A 706 30.63 -30.69 11.90
CA PRO A 706 31.46 -31.20 12.99
C PRO A 706 31.53 -32.73 12.95
N PRO A 707 32.67 -33.33 13.35
CA PRO A 707 32.82 -34.77 13.36
C PRO A 707 31.75 -35.40 14.26
N VAL A 708 31.18 -36.49 13.82
CA VAL A 708 30.19 -37.25 14.63
C VAL A 708 30.79 -37.58 15.98
N PRO A 709 30.14 -37.24 17.07
CA PRO A 709 30.60 -37.57 18.42
C PRO A 709 30.84 -39.09 18.52
N LYS A 710 31.89 -39.49 19.22
CA LYS A 710 32.08 -40.91 19.53
C LYS A 710 30.90 -41.39 20.35
N GLU A 711 30.49 -42.63 20.09
CA GLU A 711 29.46 -43.28 20.92
C GLU A 711 29.83 -43.19 22.38
N PRO A 712 28.90 -42.79 23.27
CA PRO A 712 29.17 -42.77 24.68
C PRO A 712 29.42 -44.18 25.22
N SER A 713 30.33 -44.30 26.16
CA SER A 713 30.70 -45.57 26.76
C SER A 713 29.56 -46.31 27.45
N SER A 714 28.45 -45.61 27.71
CA SER A 714 27.21 -46.19 28.27
C SER A 714 26.01 -45.26 27.93
N TYR A 715 24.85 -45.85 27.70
CA TYR A 715 23.61 -45.14 27.45
C TYR A 715 22.74 -44.99 28.69
N ASN A 716 23.28 -45.25 29.90
CA ASN A 716 22.52 -45.20 31.14
C ASN A 716 21.89 -43.83 31.44
N PHE A 717 22.46 -42.75 30.93
CA PHE A 717 21.88 -41.39 31.03
C PHE A 717 20.51 -41.25 30.31
N ALA A 718 20.22 -42.09 29.31
CA ALA A 718 18.97 -42.05 28.56
C ALA A 718 17.77 -42.64 29.35
N TYR A 719 18.04 -43.33 30.46
CA TYR A 719 17.04 -44.07 31.25
C TYR A 719 16.85 -43.52 32.66
N ASN A 720 17.59 -42.51 33.06
CA ASN A 720 17.39 -41.85 34.37
C ASN A 720 16.24 -40.83 34.28
N TYR A 721 15.01 -41.30 34.47
CA TYR A 721 13.87 -40.46 34.84
C TYR A 721 13.94 -40.27 36.34
N SER A 722 14.49 -39.12 36.80
CA SER A 722 14.28 -38.64 38.17
C SER A 722 13.37 -37.42 38.13
#